data_a4882a19b1e6751b152dd05ab7e4a996
#
_entry.id   a4882a19b1e6751b152dd05ab7e4a996
#
_cell.length_a   1.000
_cell.length_b   1.000
_cell.length_c   1.000
_cell.angle_alpha   90.00
_cell.angle_beta   90.00
_cell.angle_gamma   90.00
#
_symmetry.space_group_name_H-M   'P 1'
#
loop_
_entity.id
_entity.type
_entity.pdbx_description
1 polymer ?
#
loop_
_entity_poly.entity_id
_entity_poly.type
_entity_poly.pdbx_seq_one_letter_code
_entity_poly.pdbx_strand_id
1 'polypeptide(L)'
;MPRESVWNEGPCPRDRVRTVASWLAAAAVSTTSWGSCPADLDGDGLVSGPDLALLLGNWTGSGTGDLNGDGLVGGGDLAALLAAWGPCPASGPIETELAARPLDGHPFASPTVAFRPGTLHVAIDPVRFPALAGATVPVFLVADRTAAQWEADASLVDARGASESVTFGETLETCVRPLSTAGLPAPSGAAFSRGFDLVLDVDADGQLSAADFVDGRGDDAGFRMVVDGSLPGPYAVSTVSDWDTNIPQLPGPYQFQRIFYPTSIAQLGPRPLVAIGHGNGFGYDWYDWLGQHLASWGFVAMQHSDYSGPGIETSALSVITHTDAILGAPASLAGGALAGRIDASRIVWVGHSRSGEGTVRAYDRIRNDLSTPVRFNADSIRLLVGLAPTDFLGPAASTPHEVPYVLVYGSADGDVCGCPGFEEVGGFHLFERARGDRAALYLHGADHDDFSFWGFNDFTGPEESEIGRETTQSIARLQVLAAIRHVLDADPAARELLWRPFGELRPGGVEASIVATREFRSGSGGSVVEDAQVGTGVAVSSSGGSVVATGASLLEGRLDDGDASFAWTASDPWNGMIRGRPEDDSRALAVEWNGSGSVEFGLVPALRDLSAQGFLSLRAARVTRHPLTAPVAQPLVFSVAIVDGGGRSSELSIAPYRMTLPVPYARDGYGVGLGWQDEFVTVRLPLEDFRAGGRELDLSDIVAIRIGLGGEGGPAGRIAIDDLRLDPR
;
A
#
# COMPACT_ATOMS: atom_id res chain seq x y z
N MET A 1 52.02 -18.24 31.60
CA MET A 1 52.29 -17.93 33.03
C MET A 1 51.45 -16.70 33.35
N PRO A 2 50.63 -16.75 34.40
CA PRO A 2 49.61 -15.77 34.71
C PRO A 2 50.11 -14.68 35.63
N ARG A 3 49.44 -13.54 35.68
CA ARG A 3 49.40 -12.71 36.87
C ARG A 3 48.00 -12.19 37.07
N GLU A 4 47.40 -12.70 38.12
CA GLU A 4 46.29 -12.16 38.88
C GLU A 4 46.65 -10.80 39.55
N SER A 5 45.67 -9.93 39.74
CA SER A 5 45.48 -9.09 40.90
C SER A 5 44.20 -8.30 40.73
N VAL A 6 43.26 -8.54 41.53
CA VAL A 6 42.88 -8.22 42.89
C VAL A 6 41.75 -7.15 42.89
N TRP A 7 40.66 -7.57 43.43
CA TRP A 7 39.46 -6.84 43.82
C TRP A 7 39.71 -5.66 44.73
N ASN A 8 38.98 -4.58 44.56
CA ASN A 8 38.71 -3.68 45.66
C ASN A 8 37.26 -3.20 45.63
N GLU A 9 36.51 -3.67 46.61
CA GLU A 9 35.16 -3.20 46.94
C GLU A 9 35.28 -1.92 47.76
N GLY A 10 34.43 -0.96 47.44
CA GLY A 10 34.22 0.23 48.30
C GLY A 10 32.80 0.77 48.07
N PRO A 11 32.17 1.38 49.06
CA PRO A 11 30.78 1.09 49.42
C PRO A 11 29.73 1.99 48.74
N CYS A 12 28.52 1.44 48.65
CA CYS A 12 27.28 2.09 48.28
C CYS A 12 26.90 3.26 49.21
N PRO A 13 26.45 4.39 48.71
CA PRO A 13 25.59 5.30 49.46
C PRO A 13 24.11 5.14 49.08
N ARG A 14 23.35 5.03 50.13
CA ARG A 14 21.90 4.94 50.20
C ARG A 14 21.21 6.23 49.70
N ASP A 15 20.02 6.02 49.18
CA ASP A 15 18.82 6.86 49.27
C ASP A 15 18.86 8.27 48.64
N ARG A 16 18.36 8.35 47.41
CA ARG A 16 17.36 9.37 47.06
C ARG A 16 16.26 8.77 46.23
N VAL A 17 15.14 8.48 46.88
CA VAL A 17 13.84 8.31 46.29
C VAL A 17 13.50 9.61 45.55
N ARG A 18 13.64 9.61 44.24
CA ARG A 18 12.97 10.57 43.37
C ARG A 18 11.66 9.95 42.95
N THR A 19 10.59 10.45 43.51
CA THR A 19 9.21 10.28 43.05
C THR A 19 9.16 10.68 41.58
N VAL A 20 9.12 9.66 40.72
CA VAL A 20 8.71 9.82 39.35
C VAL A 20 7.18 9.93 39.40
N ALA A 21 6.69 11.16 39.32
CA ALA A 21 5.30 11.42 39.02
C ALA A 21 5.04 10.82 37.64
N SER A 22 4.42 9.65 37.61
CA SER A 22 3.82 9.06 36.43
C SER A 22 2.70 10.01 35.96
N TRP A 23 2.99 10.75 34.92
CA TRP A 23 1.95 11.31 34.07
C TRP A 23 1.28 10.13 33.35
N LEU A 24 0.28 9.57 33.99
CA LEU A 24 -0.79 8.92 33.27
C LEU A 24 -1.46 10.02 32.47
N ALA A 25 -1.07 10.15 31.21
CA ALA A 25 -1.96 10.71 30.21
C ALA A 25 -3.17 9.77 30.23
N ALA A 26 -4.22 10.21 30.88
CA ALA A 26 -5.54 9.68 30.60
C ALA A 26 -5.75 9.91 29.11
N ALA A 27 -5.66 8.87 28.32
CA ALA A 27 -6.33 8.85 27.03
C ALA A 27 -7.79 9.17 27.39
N ALA A 28 -8.20 10.37 27.05
CA ALA A 28 -9.60 10.68 26.96
C ALA A 28 -10.13 9.69 25.93
N VAL A 29 -10.71 8.61 26.39
CA VAL A 29 -11.70 7.89 25.61
C VAL A 29 -12.70 8.98 25.29
N SER A 30 -12.72 9.42 24.04
CA SER A 30 -13.80 10.24 23.53
C SER A 30 -15.05 9.37 23.72
N THR A 31 -15.77 9.65 24.79
CA THR A 31 -17.14 9.19 24.89
C THR A 31 -17.84 9.84 23.70
N THR A 32 -18.00 9.11 22.61
CA THR A 32 -19.00 9.41 21.61
C THR A 32 -20.28 9.63 22.40
N SER A 33 -20.82 10.83 22.36
CA SER A 33 -22.11 11.12 22.96
C SER A 33 -23.16 10.30 22.20
N TRP A 34 -23.46 9.12 22.72
CA TRP A 34 -24.58 8.32 22.25
C TRP A 34 -25.85 9.21 22.40
N GLY A 35 -26.63 9.37 21.35
CA GLY A 35 -27.87 10.06 21.46
C GLY A 35 -28.74 9.38 22.49
N SER A 36 -29.61 10.15 23.11
CA SER A 36 -30.35 9.72 24.28
C SER A 36 -31.06 8.39 24.03
N CYS A 37 -30.48 7.31 24.48
CA CYS A 37 -31.10 6.02 24.70
C CYS A 37 -31.37 5.92 26.22
N PRO A 38 -32.43 6.57 26.72
CA PRO A 38 -32.63 6.71 28.16
C PRO A 38 -32.77 5.38 28.90
N ALA A 39 -33.07 4.31 28.16
CA ALA A 39 -33.23 2.97 28.68
C ALA A 39 -31.92 2.16 28.76
N ASP A 40 -30.86 2.64 28.17
CA ASP A 40 -29.49 2.12 28.31
C ASP A 40 -28.87 2.76 29.56
N LEU A 41 -29.06 2.08 30.69
CA LEU A 41 -28.70 2.62 31.99
C LEU A 41 -27.25 2.38 32.39
N ASP A 42 -26.60 1.37 31.77
CA ASP A 42 -25.18 1.09 31.98
C ASP A 42 -24.26 1.67 30.90
N GLY A 43 -24.84 2.17 29.80
CA GLY A 43 -24.12 2.87 28.74
C GLY A 43 -23.34 1.96 27.78
N ASP A 44 -23.72 0.68 27.67
CA ASP A 44 -23.07 -0.30 26.81
C ASP A 44 -23.59 -0.31 25.36
N GLY A 45 -24.61 0.50 25.06
CA GLY A 45 -25.24 0.60 23.74
C GLY A 45 -26.35 -0.42 23.47
N LEU A 46 -26.73 -1.22 24.47
CA LEU A 46 -27.75 -2.26 24.38
C LEU A 46 -28.72 -2.15 25.55
N VAL A 47 -29.98 -1.95 25.32
CA VAL A 47 -31.00 -2.12 26.37
C VAL A 47 -31.23 -3.61 26.61
N SER A 48 -30.76 -4.12 27.71
CA SER A 48 -30.64 -5.56 27.98
C SER A 48 -30.86 -5.95 29.44
N GLY A 49 -30.42 -7.14 29.86
CA GLY A 49 -30.53 -7.62 31.20
C GLY A 49 -29.84 -6.77 32.28
N PRO A 50 -28.62 -6.25 32.06
CA PRO A 50 -27.97 -5.30 32.96
C PRO A 50 -28.77 -4.04 33.24
N ASP A 51 -29.36 -3.41 32.20
CA ASP A 51 -30.20 -2.21 32.37
C ASP A 51 -31.46 -2.48 33.18
N LEU A 52 -32.10 -3.61 32.86
CA LEU A 52 -33.23 -4.09 33.68
C LEU A 52 -32.83 -4.28 35.12
N ALA A 53 -31.65 -4.84 35.39
CA ALA A 53 -31.15 -5.01 36.76
C ALA A 53 -30.91 -3.65 37.44
N LEU A 54 -30.36 -2.65 36.73
CA LEU A 54 -30.18 -1.29 37.25
C LEU A 54 -31.51 -0.62 37.55
N LEU A 55 -32.49 -0.73 36.64
CA LEU A 55 -33.85 -0.19 36.86
C LEU A 55 -34.50 -0.83 38.08
N LEU A 56 -34.47 -2.17 38.17
CA LEU A 56 -35.05 -2.90 39.30
C LEU A 56 -34.32 -2.61 40.62
N GLY A 57 -33.00 -2.38 40.58
CA GLY A 57 -32.19 -1.98 41.72
C GLY A 57 -32.58 -0.61 42.29
N ASN A 58 -33.17 0.24 41.48
CA ASN A 58 -33.62 1.59 41.83
C ASN A 58 -35.16 1.65 42.06
N TRP A 59 -35.84 0.52 42.07
CA TRP A 59 -37.29 0.45 42.16
C TRP A 59 -37.84 1.23 43.36
N THR A 60 -38.86 2.07 43.13
CA THR A 60 -39.44 3.03 44.08
C THR A 60 -38.50 4.18 44.49
N GLY A 61 -37.29 4.27 43.89
CA GLY A 61 -36.39 5.40 44.05
C GLY A 61 -36.69 6.52 43.04
N SER A 62 -35.95 7.64 43.15
CA SER A 62 -35.94 8.70 42.17
C SER A 62 -34.53 8.81 41.53
N GLY A 63 -34.41 9.05 40.25
CA GLY A 63 -33.15 9.25 39.55
C GLY A 63 -32.88 8.20 38.47
N THR A 64 -31.73 7.52 38.50
CA THR A 64 -31.35 6.58 37.44
C THR A 64 -32.39 5.47 37.26
N GLY A 65 -33.03 5.45 36.07
CA GLY A 65 -34.10 4.52 35.73
C GLY A 65 -35.49 5.14 35.72
N ASP A 66 -35.68 6.41 36.09
CA ASP A 66 -36.90 7.18 35.87
C ASP A 66 -36.93 7.62 34.38
N LEU A 67 -37.46 6.75 33.53
CA LEU A 67 -37.45 6.90 32.06
C LEU A 67 -38.63 7.75 31.57
N ASN A 68 -39.70 7.85 32.36
CA ASN A 68 -40.91 8.62 32.00
C ASN A 68 -40.92 10.01 32.63
N GLY A 69 -39.99 10.32 33.55
CA GLY A 69 -39.83 11.63 34.18
C GLY A 69 -40.89 11.93 35.25
N ASP A 70 -41.57 10.94 35.80
CA ASP A 70 -42.61 11.15 36.78
C ASP A 70 -42.08 11.26 38.24
N GLY A 71 -40.74 11.07 38.42
CA GLY A 71 -40.03 11.18 39.68
C GLY A 71 -39.93 9.90 40.50
N LEU A 72 -40.42 8.77 39.98
CA LEU A 72 -40.37 7.47 40.61
C LEU A 72 -40.05 6.36 39.62
N VAL A 73 -39.05 5.52 39.92
CA VAL A 73 -38.75 4.34 39.10
C VAL A 73 -39.81 3.30 39.35
N GLY A 74 -40.65 2.96 38.37
CA GLY A 74 -41.80 2.09 38.55
C GLY A 74 -42.21 1.32 37.29
N GLY A 75 -43.50 0.91 37.26
CA GLY A 75 -44.04 0.12 36.15
C GLY A 75 -44.05 0.81 34.80
N GLY A 76 -44.15 2.16 34.81
CA GLY A 76 -44.09 2.97 33.59
C GLY A 76 -42.68 2.91 32.95
N ASP A 77 -41.65 3.00 33.79
CA ASP A 77 -40.26 2.96 33.37
C ASP A 77 -39.84 1.55 32.91
N LEU A 78 -40.33 0.53 33.58
CA LEU A 78 -40.14 -0.83 33.13
C LEU A 78 -40.77 -1.06 31.75
N ALA A 79 -41.96 -0.52 31.50
CA ALA A 79 -42.59 -0.64 30.22
C ALA A 79 -41.80 0.13 29.13
N ALA A 80 -41.25 1.31 29.46
CA ALA A 80 -40.40 2.09 28.56
C ALA A 80 -39.08 1.35 28.25
N LEU A 81 -38.43 0.74 29.25
CA LEU A 81 -37.22 -0.06 29.05
C LEU A 81 -37.50 -1.29 28.18
N LEU A 82 -38.57 -2.02 28.45
CA LEU A 82 -38.92 -3.20 27.65
C LEU A 82 -39.33 -2.84 26.21
N ALA A 83 -39.92 -1.68 25.99
CA ALA A 83 -40.23 -1.17 24.63
C ALA A 83 -38.97 -0.78 23.85
N ALA A 84 -37.90 -0.42 24.54
CA ALA A 84 -36.62 -0.07 23.95
C ALA A 84 -35.63 -1.25 23.91
N TRP A 85 -36.07 -2.47 24.23
CA TRP A 85 -35.20 -3.65 24.35
C TRP A 85 -34.48 -3.97 23.05
N GLY A 86 -33.15 -4.09 23.11
CA GLY A 86 -32.27 -4.33 21.96
C GLY A 86 -31.21 -3.23 21.79
N PRO A 87 -30.54 -3.16 20.63
CA PRO A 87 -29.56 -2.12 20.36
C PRO A 87 -30.20 -0.72 20.47
N CYS A 88 -29.51 0.18 21.15
CA CYS A 88 -29.89 1.58 21.14
C CYS A 88 -29.88 2.10 19.70
N PRO A 89 -30.89 2.91 19.28
CA PRO A 89 -30.81 3.55 17.97
C PRO A 89 -29.53 4.37 17.87
N ALA A 90 -28.75 4.15 16.82
CA ALA A 90 -27.56 4.93 16.56
C ALA A 90 -27.93 6.41 16.52
N SER A 91 -27.27 7.23 17.31
CA SER A 91 -27.59 8.66 17.43
C SER A 91 -27.00 9.52 16.32
N GLY A 92 -26.37 8.89 15.35
CA GLY A 92 -25.74 9.53 14.20
C GLY A 92 -26.13 8.84 12.91
N PRO A 93 -25.67 9.37 11.77
CA PRO A 93 -25.87 8.76 10.47
C PRO A 93 -25.25 7.35 10.43
N ILE A 94 -25.75 6.53 9.51
CA ILE A 94 -25.21 5.17 9.29
C ILE A 94 -23.91 5.31 8.50
N GLU A 95 -22.80 5.01 9.17
CA GLU A 95 -21.48 4.98 8.52
C GLU A 95 -21.30 3.65 7.77
N THR A 96 -21.09 3.73 6.47
CA THR A 96 -20.89 2.56 5.61
C THR A 96 -20.20 2.97 4.31
N GLU A 97 -19.50 2.01 3.70
CA GLU A 97 -18.92 2.19 2.37
C GLU A 97 -20.05 2.41 1.35
N LEU A 98 -19.99 3.50 0.62
CA LEU A 98 -20.95 3.88 -0.43
C LEU A 98 -20.27 4.06 -1.78
N ALA A 99 -19.02 4.55 -1.79
CA ALA A 99 -18.22 4.63 -2.99
C ALA A 99 -17.93 3.22 -3.54
N ALA A 100 -18.23 3.00 -4.83
CA ALA A 100 -18.22 1.67 -5.39
C ALA A 100 -17.57 1.59 -6.76
N ARG A 101 -17.12 0.38 -7.11
CA ARG A 101 -16.88 -0.06 -8.49
C ARG A 101 -17.91 -1.12 -8.87
N PRO A 102 -18.38 -1.16 -10.11
CA PRO A 102 -19.20 -2.26 -10.57
C PRO A 102 -18.35 -3.53 -10.64
N LEU A 103 -18.54 -4.41 -9.67
CA LEU A 103 -17.94 -5.74 -9.60
C LEU A 103 -19.06 -6.78 -9.66
N ASP A 104 -18.84 -7.89 -10.37
CA ASP A 104 -19.82 -8.97 -10.45
C ASP A 104 -20.05 -9.57 -9.05
N GLY A 105 -21.28 -9.40 -8.52
CA GLY A 105 -21.70 -9.90 -7.21
C GLY A 105 -21.15 -9.16 -6.00
N HIS A 106 -20.34 -8.12 -6.17
CA HIS A 106 -19.76 -7.29 -5.10
C HIS A 106 -19.69 -5.84 -5.55
N PRO A 107 -20.56 -4.96 -5.03
CA PRO A 107 -20.62 -3.57 -5.46
C PRO A 107 -19.49 -2.70 -4.88
N PHE A 108 -18.81 -3.17 -3.84
CA PHE A 108 -17.91 -2.32 -3.07
C PHE A 108 -16.44 -2.64 -3.32
N ALA A 109 -15.63 -1.61 -3.47
CA ALA A 109 -14.18 -1.67 -3.41
C ALA A 109 -13.66 -0.37 -2.79
N SER A 110 -13.36 -0.43 -1.52
CA SER A 110 -12.91 0.70 -0.73
C SER A 110 -11.40 0.71 -0.54
N PRO A 111 -10.76 1.88 -0.35
CA PRO A 111 -11.23 3.21 -0.71
C PRO A 111 -11.25 3.41 -2.22
N THR A 112 -12.18 4.18 -2.72
CA THR A 112 -12.30 4.43 -4.16
C THR A 112 -11.47 5.63 -4.57
N VAL A 113 -10.63 5.43 -5.58
CA VAL A 113 -9.82 6.47 -6.21
C VAL A 113 -10.28 6.64 -7.66
N ALA A 114 -10.50 7.87 -8.10
CA ALA A 114 -10.90 8.18 -9.46
C ALA A 114 -9.97 9.21 -10.10
N PHE A 115 -9.55 8.97 -11.35
CA PHE A 115 -8.91 9.98 -12.17
C PHE A 115 -9.95 10.93 -12.77
N ARG A 116 -9.56 12.17 -13.08
CA ARG A 116 -10.41 13.12 -13.82
C ARG A 116 -10.23 12.98 -15.33
N PRO A 117 -11.33 13.05 -16.11
CA PRO A 117 -12.73 12.86 -15.74
C PRO A 117 -13.01 11.37 -15.53
N GLY A 118 -13.83 11.05 -14.54
CA GLY A 118 -14.17 9.66 -14.23
C GLY A 118 -15.63 9.54 -13.79
N THR A 119 -16.20 8.36 -13.94
CA THR A 119 -17.49 8.02 -13.35
C THR A 119 -17.24 7.34 -12.01
N LEU A 120 -17.70 7.93 -10.94
CA LEU A 120 -17.84 7.30 -9.64
C LEU A 120 -19.10 6.41 -9.69
N HIS A 121 -19.14 5.37 -8.88
CA HIS A 121 -20.37 4.65 -8.61
C HIS A 121 -20.69 4.76 -7.13
N VAL A 122 -21.97 4.83 -6.82
CA VAL A 122 -22.51 4.70 -5.48
C VAL A 122 -23.25 3.37 -5.39
N ALA A 123 -23.11 2.68 -4.26
CA ALA A 123 -23.78 1.42 -4.04
C ALA A 123 -24.26 1.29 -2.60
N ILE A 124 -25.26 0.44 -2.43
CA ILE A 124 -25.74 -0.04 -1.13
C ILE A 124 -25.86 -1.56 -1.17
N ASP A 125 -25.79 -2.19 -0.02
CA ASP A 125 -26.20 -3.60 0.13
C ASP A 125 -27.71 -3.66 0.44
N PRO A 126 -28.57 -4.08 -0.53
CA PRO A 126 -30.01 -4.08 -0.33
C PRO A 126 -30.49 -5.14 0.68
N VAL A 127 -29.65 -6.12 1.02
CA VAL A 127 -29.97 -7.12 2.03
C VAL A 127 -29.71 -6.57 3.44
N ARG A 128 -28.62 -5.82 3.62
CA ARG A 128 -28.31 -5.12 4.87
C ARG A 128 -29.23 -3.91 5.09
N PHE A 129 -29.58 -3.21 4.00
CA PHE A 129 -30.37 -1.96 4.05
C PHE A 129 -31.61 -2.05 3.16
N PRO A 130 -32.58 -2.91 3.48
CA PRO A 130 -33.72 -3.18 2.62
C PRO A 130 -34.64 -1.97 2.43
N ALA A 131 -34.58 -0.97 3.31
CA ALA A 131 -35.34 0.28 3.13
C ALA A 131 -34.88 1.14 1.94
N LEU A 132 -33.65 0.93 1.47
CA LEU A 132 -33.09 1.63 0.30
C LEU A 132 -33.29 0.84 -1.00
N ALA A 133 -33.66 -0.43 -0.94
CA ALA A 133 -33.94 -1.23 -2.12
C ALA A 133 -35.15 -0.64 -2.88
N GLY A 134 -34.97 -0.27 -4.15
CA GLY A 134 -35.96 0.40 -4.98
C GLY A 134 -36.21 1.89 -4.65
N ALA A 135 -35.53 2.45 -3.65
CA ALA A 135 -35.71 3.85 -3.26
C ALA A 135 -34.93 4.81 -4.19
N THR A 136 -35.47 6.03 -4.32
CA THR A 136 -34.79 7.14 -4.98
C THR A 136 -34.34 8.12 -3.92
N VAL A 137 -33.03 8.35 -3.83
CA VAL A 137 -32.43 9.14 -2.73
C VAL A 137 -31.50 10.20 -3.32
N PRO A 138 -31.51 11.46 -2.81
CA PRO A 138 -30.50 12.45 -3.12
C PRO A 138 -29.13 11.99 -2.66
N VAL A 139 -28.12 12.16 -3.54
CA VAL A 139 -26.74 11.81 -3.27
C VAL A 139 -25.88 13.06 -3.34
N PHE A 140 -25.18 13.33 -2.26
CA PHE A 140 -24.28 14.47 -2.15
C PHE A 140 -22.83 13.99 -2.17
N LEU A 141 -21.97 14.72 -2.90
CA LEU A 141 -20.52 14.65 -2.78
C LEU A 141 -20.06 15.89 -2.02
N VAL A 142 -19.84 15.74 -0.74
CA VAL A 142 -19.44 16.84 0.17
C VAL A 142 -17.92 16.91 0.23
N ALA A 143 -17.33 18.09 0.36
CA ALA A 143 -15.90 18.19 0.63
C ALA A 143 -15.58 17.46 1.93
N ASP A 144 -14.54 16.64 1.93
CA ASP A 144 -14.07 15.81 3.05
C ASP A 144 -14.09 16.59 4.38
N ARG A 145 -14.74 16.03 5.39
CA ARG A 145 -14.92 16.58 6.72
C ARG A 145 -14.61 15.56 7.79
N THR A 146 -13.83 15.96 8.79
CA THR A 146 -13.64 15.15 9.99
C THR A 146 -14.96 14.99 10.77
N ALA A 147 -15.06 13.98 11.63
CA ALA A 147 -16.24 13.78 12.49
C ALA A 147 -16.61 15.04 13.29
N ALA A 148 -15.60 15.75 13.83
CA ALA A 148 -15.82 17.01 14.56
C ALA A 148 -16.37 18.15 13.68
N GLN A 149 -15.98 18.19 12.39
CA GLN A 149 -16.53 19.17 11.45
C GLN A 149 -17.97 18.85 11.07
N TRP A 150 -18.30 17.56 10.92
CA TRP A 150 -19.67 17.10 10.73
C TRP A 150 -20.58 17.39 11.93
N GLU A 151 -20.07 17.23 13.14
CA GLU A 151 -20.79 17.61 14.37
C GLU A 151 -21.03 19.11 14.49
N ALA A 152 -20.10 19.94 13.99
CA ALA A 152 -20.21 21.38 14.00
C ALA A 152 -21.16 21.94 12.91
N ASP A 153 -21.22 21.27 11.77
CA ASP A 153 -22.04 21.67 10.62
C ASP A 153 -22.51 20.43 9.83
N ALA A 154 -23.78 20.05 10.06
CA ALA A 154 -24.39 18.89 9.40
C ALA A 154 -24.96 19.23 8.00
N SER A 155 -24.83 20.46 7.51
CA SER A 155 -25.41 20.87 6.24
C SER A 155 -24.79 20.15 5.04
N LEU A 156 -25.64 19.68 4.12
CA LEU A 156 -25.21 18.96 2.91
C LEU A 156 -25.02 19.98 1.77
N VAL A 157 -23.77 20.30 1.50
CA VAL A 157 -23.38 21.16 0.38
C VAL A 157 -22.62 20.35 -0.65
N ASP A 158 -23.27 20.07 -1.78
CA ASP A 158 -22.65 19.31 -2.87
C ASP A 158 -21.51 20.11 -3.52
N ALA A 159 -20.33 19.52 -3.56
CA ALA A 159 -19.12 20.15 -4.12
C ALA A 159 -19.18 20.36 -5.64
N ARG A 160 -20.14 19.74 -6.34
CA ARG A 160 -20.44 19.97 -7.77
C ARG A 160 -21.37 21.18 -7.98
N GLY A 161 -21.99 21.67 -6.91
CA GLY A 161 -22.98 22.74 -6.92
C GLY A 161 -24.44 22.27 -6.80
N ALA A 162 -24.74 21.01 -7.08
CA ALA A 162 -26.06 20.40 -6.91
C ALA A 162 -25.94 18.88 -6.69
N SER A 163 -26.78 18.34 -5.81
CA SER A 163 -26.91 16.89 -5.61
C SER A 163 -27.54 16.19 -6.81
N GLU A 164 -27.36 14.89 -6.89
CA GLU A 164 -27.96 14.03 -7.92
C GLU A 164 -28.86 13.00 -7.23
N SER A 165 -30.06 12.75 -7.77
CA SER A 165 -30.94 11.71 -7.24
C SER A 165 -30.63 10.38 -7.93
N VAL A 166 -30.44 9.34 -7.12
CA VAL A 166 -30.11 7.98 -7.57
C VAL A 166 -31.23 7.04 -7.16
N THR A 167 -31.70 6.18 -8.10
CA THR A 167 -32.63 5.11 -7.79
C THR A 167 -31.87 3.80 -7.67
N PHE A 168 -31.84 3.20 -6.50
CA PHE A 168 -31.23 1.90 -6.26
C PHE A 168 -32.14 0.76 -6.77
N GLY A 169 -31.55 -0.35 -7.15
CA GLY A 169 -32.28 -1.56 -7.49
C GLY A 169 -32.61 -2.42 -6.27
N GLU A 170 -32.98 -3.68 -6.53
CA GLU A 170 -33.38 -4.63 -5.48
C GLU A 170 -32.32 -5.74 -5.27
N THR A 171 -31.29 -5.82 -6.13
CA THR A 171 -30.20 -6.80 -6.05
C THR A 171 -28.86 -6.10 -5.92
N LEU A 172 -27.82 -6.81 -5.44
CA LEU A 172 -26.48 -6.27 -5.31
C LEU A 172 -25.99 -5.62 -6.62
N GLU A 173 -26.20 -6.29 -7.75
CA GLU A 173 -25.76 -5.79 -9.06
C GLU A 173 -26.53 -4.54 -9.50
N THR A 174 -27.83 -4.47 -9.19
CA THR A 174 -28.68 -3.34 -9.58
C THR A 174 -28.63 -2.18 -8.58
N CYS A 175 -28.01 -2.38 -7.44
CA CYS A 175 -27.76 -1.34 -6.45
C CYS A 175 -26.49 -0.52 -6.70
N VAL A 176 -25.68 -0.88 -7.70
CA VAL A 176 -24.52 -0.10 -8.13
C VAL A 176 -24.95 0.89 -9.20
N ARG A 177 -24.87 2.18 -8.91
CA ARG A 177 -25.36 3.26 -9.77
C ARG A 177 -24.26 4.25 -10.13
N PRO A 178 -24.15 4.65 -11.40
CA PRO A 178 -23.18 5.66 -11.80
C PRO A 178 -23.54 7.02 -11.16
N LEU A 179 -22.53 7.75 -10.75
CA LEU A 179 -22.62 9.09 -10.18
C LEU A 179 -21.61 10.00 -10.89
N SER A 180 -22.06 11.15 -11.35
CA SER A 180 -21.18 12.09 -12.06
C SER A 180 -20.20 12.77 -11.10
N THR A 181 -18.92 12.80 -11.49
CA THR A 181 -17.89 13.62 -10.83
C THR A 181 -17.67 14.98 -11.51
N ALA A 182 -18.48 15.31 -12.53
CA ALA A 182 -18.38 16.57 -13.23
C ALA A 182 -18.67 17.75 -12.27
N GLY A 183 -17.83 18.78 -12.32
CA GLY A 183 -17.95 19.93 -11.43
C GLY A 183 -17.19 19.81 -10.11
N LEU A 184 -16.73 18.63 -9.71
CA LEU A 184 -15.91 18.52 -8.52
C LEU A 184 -14.61 19.35 -8.66
N PRO A 185 -14.24 20.09 -7.59
CA PRO A 185 -13.00 20.86 -7.60
C PRO A 185 -11.78 19.94 -7.65
N ALA A 186 -10.80 20.33 -8.46
CA ALA A 186 -9.53 19.61 -8.54
C ALA A 186 -8.77 19.69 -7.21
N PRO A 187 -7.83 18.78 -6.94
CA PRO A 187 -6.82 18.96 -5.93
C PRO A 187 -6.15 20.34 -6.09
N SER A 188 -5.86 21.01 -4.99
CA SER A 188 -5.29 22.36 -5.02
C SER A 188 -3.77 22.33 -4.93
N GLY A 189 -3.11 23.25 -5.62
CA GLY A 189 -1.65 23.32 -5.63
C GLY A 189 -1.02 22.01 -6.09
N ALA A 190 -0.03 21.50 -5.37
CA ALA A 190 0.63 20.22 -5.65
C ALA A 190 0.05 19.04 -4.86
N ALA A 191 -1.17 19.16 -4.32
CA ALA A 191 -1.84 18.01 -3.71
C ALA A 191 -2.10 16.93 -4.78
N PHE A 192 -1.77 15.69 -4.43
CA PHE A 192 -1.94 14.56 -5.34
C PHE A 192 -3.39 14.11 -5.42
N SER A 193 -4.11 14.16 -4.29
CA SER A 193 -5.52 13.80 -4.20
C SER A 193 -6.34 14.85 -3.46
N ARG A 194 -7.66 14.75 -3.60
CA ARG A 194 -8.65 15.49 -2.81
C ARG A 194 -9.77 14.56 -2.40
N GLY A 195 -10.08 14.52 -1.10
CA GLY A 195 -11.14 13.72 -0.51
C GLY A 195 -12.51 14.36 -0.65
N PHE A 196 -13.53 13.51 -0.69
CA PHE A 196 -14.94 13.84 -0.64
C PHE A 196 -15.68 12.79 0.17
N ASP A 197 -16.61 13.24 1.00
CA ASP A 197 -17.55 12.37 1.69
C ASP A 197 -18.77 12.15 0.77
N LEU A 198 -19.28 10.93 0.77
CA LEU A 198 -20.48 10.59 0.01
C LEU A 198 -21.64 10.39 0.97
N VAL A 199 -22.74 11.11 0.75
CA VAL A 199 -23.89 11.08 1.64
C VAL A 199 -25.16 10.73 0.85
N LEU A 200 -25.94 9.79 1.39
CA LEU A 200 -27.31 9.52 0.98
C LEU A 200 -28.26 10.23 1.94
N ASP A 201 -28.91 11.29 1.51
CA ASP A 201 -29.90 12.08 2.27
C ASP A 201 -31.26 11.41 2.11
N VAL A 202 -31.59 10.51 3.05
CA VAL A 202 -32.76 9.62 2.93
C VAL A 202 -34.07 10.37 3.23
N ASP A 203 -34.05 11.31 4.17
CA ASP A 203 -35.23 12.12 4.51
C ASP A 203 -35.33 13.41 3.68
N ALA A 204 -34.33 13.66 2.83
CA ALA A 204 -34.26 14.78 1.89
C ALA A 204 -34.38 16.17 2.56
N ASP A 205 -33.82 16.31 3.76
CA ASP A 205 -33.86 17.56 4.52
C ASP A 205 -32.65 18.47 4.31
N GLY A 206 -31.61 17.95 3.64
CA GLY A 206 -30.37 18.66 3.33
C GLY A 206 -29.40 18.77 4.53
N GLN A 207 -29.58 17.97 5.56
CA GLN A 207 -28.72 17.87 6.72
C GLN A 207 -28.30 16.42 6.92
N LEU A 208 -27.12 16.18 7.41
CA LEU A 208 -26.69 14.84 7.81
C LEU A 208 -27.34 14.48 9.14
N SER A 209 -28.22 13.50 9.13
CA SER A 209 -29.04 13.06 10.27
C SER A 209 -28.87 11.57 10.57
N ALA A 210 -29.52 11.08 11.61
CA ALA A 210 -29.55 9.64 11.94
C ALA A 210 -30.34 8.80 10.92
N ALA A 211 -31.11 9.43 10.02
CA ALA A 211 -31.83 8.74 8.96
C ALA A 211 -30.92 8.43 7.75
N ASP A 212 -29.76 9.07 7.65
CA ASP A 212 -28.93 9.10 6.48
C ASP A 212 -27.76 8.12 6.53
N PHE A 213 -27.14 7.94 5.37
CA PHE A 213 -25.94 7.14 5.20
C PHE A 213 -24.79 8.03 4.79
N VAL A 214 -23.61 7.77 5.35
CA VAL A 214 -22.40 8.51 5.04
C VAL A 214 -21.21 7.56 4.88
N ASP A 215 -20.42 7.83 3.86
CA ASP A 215 -19.10 7.27 3.62
C ASP A 215 -18.08 8.40 3.75
N GLY A 216 -17.14 8.30 4.71
CA GLY A 216 -16.12 9.30 4.94
C GLY A 216 -16.35 10.25 6.11
N ARG A 217 -17.22 9.93 7.08
CA ARG A 217 -17.39 10.77 8.29
C ARG A 217 -16.19 10.73 9.23
N GLY A 218 -15.35 9.73 9.13
CA GLY A 218 -14.18 9.51 9.99
C GLY A 218 -12.94 10.29 9.57
N ASP A 219 -11.79 9.65 9.73
CA ASP A 219 -10.49 10.23 9.33
C ASP A 219 -10.18 10.04 7.84
N ASP A 220 -10.92 9.17 7.15
CA ASP A 220 -10.80 8.90 5.72
C ASP A 220 -12.02 9.43 4.95
N ALA A 221 -11.76 9.98 3.76
CA ALA A 221 -12.82 10.38 2.83
C ALA A 221 -13.51 9.16 2.21
N GLY A 222 -14.80 9.29 1.87
CA GLY A 222 -15.55 8.25 1.17
C GLY A 222 -14.99 7.92 -0.20
N PHE A 223 -14.42 8.90 -0.91
CA PHE A 223 -13.59 8.65 -2.10
C PHE A 223 -12.63 9.81 -2.35
N ARG A 224 -11.62 9.55 -3.22
CA ARG A 224 -10.63 10.56 -3.58
C ARG A 224 -10.54 10.77 -5.09
N MET A 225 -10.57 12.03 -5.48
CA MET A 225 -10.18 12.44 -6.83
C MET A 225 -8.67 12.61 -6.88
N VAL A 226 -8.01 11.92 -7.81
CA VAL A 226 -6.57 12.06 -8.05
C VAL A 226 -6.30 12.81 -9.34
N VAL A 227 -5.15 13.46 -9.40
CA VAL A 227 -4.61 14.00 -10.65
C VAL A 227 -3.82 12.93 -11.39
N ASP A 228 -3.69 13.08 -12.70
CA ASP A 228 -2.75 12.26 -13.46
C ASP A 228 -1.31 12.68 -13.11
N GLY A 229 -0.71 11.97 -12.19
CA GLY A 229 0.65 12.24 -11.71
C GLY A 229 1.75 11.93 -12.73
N SER A 230 1.44 11.42 -13.92
CA SER A 230 2.39 11.29 -15.01
C SER A 230 2.63 12.62 -15.75
N LEU A 231 1.68 13.55 -15.63
CA LEU A 231 1.75 14.87 -16.20
C LEU A 231 2.56 15.84 -15.32
N PRO A 232 3.09 16.94 -15.87
CA PRO A 232 3.75 17.96 -15.07
C PRO A 232 2.85 18.52 -13.97
N GLY A 233 3.42 18.77 -12.80
CA GLY A 233 2.74 19.42 -11.70
C GLY A 233 2.49 20.92 -11.93
N PRO A 234 1.88 21.60 -10.94
CA PRO A 234 1.40 22.98 -11.10
C PRO A 234 2.51 24.05 -11.06
N TYR A 235 3.74 23.69 -10.70
CA TYR A 235 4.80 24.67 -10.55
C TYR A 235 5.69 24.79 -11.79
N ALA A 236 5.98 26.03 -12.20
CA ALA A 236 7.08 26.30 -13.12
C ALA A 236 8.41 25.89 -12.48
N VAL A 237 9.33 25.39 -13.29
CA VAL A 237 10.60 24.82 -12.83
C VAL A 237 11.76 25.75 -13.18
N SER A 238 12.64 25.98 -12.24
CA SER A 238 13.95 26.61 -12.40
C SER A 238 15.05 25.58 -12.28
N THR A 239 16.17 25.81 -12.97
CA THR A 239 17.30 24.88 -13.03
C THR A 239 18.60 25.55 -12.64
N VAL A 240 19.42 24.85 -11.86
CA VAL A 240 20.86 25.12 -11.73
C VAL A 240 21.55 24.00 -12.53
N SER A 241 22.20 24.39 -13.63
CA SER A 241 22.97 23.45 -14.45
C SER A 241 24.41 23.38 -13.95
N ASP A 242 24.96 22.16 -13.92
CA ASP A 242 26.39 21.88 -13.78
C ASP A 242 27.07 22.60 -12.60
N TRP A 243 26.43 22.58 -11.40
CA TRP A 243 27.06 23.08 -10.20
C TRP A 243 28.20 22.16 -9.78
N ASP A 244 29.45 22.69 -9.81
CA ASP A 244 30.65 22.03 -9.29
C ASP A 244 30.63 22.13 -7.75
N THR A 245 30.48 20.99 -7.10
CA THR A 245 30.38 20.91 -5.63
C THR A 245 31.74 20.91 -4.95
N ASN A 246 32.84 20.68 -5.70
CA ASN A 246 34.19 20.52 -5.19
C ASN A 246 34.29 19.44 -4.06
N ILE A 247 33.57 18.32 -4.20
CA ILE A 247 33.61 17.21 -3.25
C ILE A 247 34.97 16.53 -3.31
N PRO A 248 35.82 16.63 -2.24
CA PRO A 248 37.18 16.11 -2.32
C PRO A 248 37.28 14.58 -2.34
N GLN A 249 36.20 13.87 -1.97
CA GLN A 249 36.14 12.41 -1.95
C GLN A 249 35.88 11.80 -3.34
N LEU A 250 35.45 12.63 -4.32
CA LEU A 250 35.14 12.18 -5.68
C LEU A 250 36.14 12.72 -6.67
N PRO A 251 36.50 11.96 -7.73
CA PRO A 251 37.29 12.50 -8.84
C PRO A 251 36.57 13.68 -9.52
N GLY A 252 37.32 14.63 -10.09
CA GLY A 252 36.78 15.86 -10.66
C GLY A 252 35.57 15.71 -11.58
N PRO A 253 35.55 14.75 -12.53
CA PRO A 253 34.38 14.53 -13.40
C PRO A 253 33.09 14.12 -12.65
N TYR A 254 33.17 13.65 -11.40
CA TYR A 254 32.08 13.16 -10.59
C TYR A 254 31.69 14.12 -9.48
N GLN A 255 31.96 15.42 -9.62
CA GLN A 255 31.67 16.46 -8.64
C GLN A 255 30.48 17.35 -9.02
N PHE A 256 29.80 17.08 -10.13
CA PHE A 256 28.77 17.93 -10.68
C PHE A 256 27.36 17.55 -10.24
N GLN A 257 26.52 18.56 -10.07
CA GLN A 257 25.09 18.43 -9.81
C GLN A 257 24.28 19.31 -10.78
N ARG A 258 23.10 18.80 -11.17
CA ARG A 258 22.03 19.56 -11.81
C ARG A 258 20.83 19.57 -10.88
N ILE A 259 20.27 20.75 -10.60
CA ILE A 259 19.23 20.92 -9.60
C ILE A 259 18.01 21.54 -10.24
N PHE A 260 16.85 20.89 -10.09
CA PHE A 260 15.55 21.41 -10.47
C PHE A 260 14.75 21.77 -9.24
N TYR A 261 14.05 22.89 -9.27
CA TYR A 261 13.24 23.33 -8.14
C TYR A 261 12.08 24.21 -8.61
N PRO A 262 10.96 24.31 -7.85
CA PRO A 262 9.88 25.23 -8.19
C PRO A 262 10.39 26.67 -8.27
N THR A 263 10.10 27.37 -9.34
CA THR A 263 10.49 28.79 -9.48
C THR A 263 9.98 29.65 -8.33
N SER A 264 8.80 29.27 -7.80
CA SER A 264 8.16 29.91 -6.63
C SER A 264 8.63 29.36 -5.28
N ILE A 265 9.76 28.66 -5.17
CA ILE A 265 10.20 27.98 -3.94
C ILE A 265 10.26 28.88 -2.72
N ALA A 266 10.53 30.19 -2.92
CA ALA A 266 10.55 31.16 -1.83
C ALA A 266 9.21 31.28 -1.09
N GLN A 267 8.10 30.97 -1.74
CA GLN A 267 6.74 31.02 -1.21
C GLN A 267 6.27 29.67 -0.63
N LEU A 268 7.00 28.57 -0.85
CA LEU A 268 6.56 27.23 -0.53
C LEU A 268 7.11 26.67 0.80
N GLY A 269 8.01 27.37 1.48
CA GLY A 269 8.74 26.84 2.62
C GLY A 269 9.77 25.78 2.24
N PRO A 270 10.40 25.09 3.21
CA PRO A 270 11.34 24.00 2.94
C PRO A 270 10.66 22.85 2.20
N ARG A 271 11.35 22.29 1.19
CA ARG A 271 10.83 21.23 0.31
C ARG A 271 11.67 19.95 0.45
N PRO A 272 11.06 18.78 0.33
CA PRO A 272 11.80 17.53 0.34
C PRO A 272 12.84 17.50 -0.79
N LEU A 273 13.95 16.82 -0.52
CA LEU A 273 15.01 16.58 -1.49
C LEU A 273 14.82 15.22 -2.16
N VAL A 274 14.88 15.18 -3.49
CA VAL A 274 14.99 13.94 -4.26
C VAL A 274 16.34 13.93 -4.96
N ALA A 275 17.23 13.02 -4.57
CA ALA A 275 18.52 12.84 -5.24
C ALA A 275 18.40 11.70 -6.26
N ILE A 276 18.90 11.92 -7.48
CA ILE A 276 18.78 11.01 -8.61
C ILE A 276 20.18 10.65 -9.11
N GLY A 277 20.54 9.37 -9.01
CA GLY A 277 21.78 8.80 -9.51
C GLY A 277 21.60 8.07 -10.83
N HIS A 278 22.58 8.20 -11.74
CA HIS A 278 22.54 7.61 -13.08
C HIS A 278 23.17 6.22 -13.16
N GLY A 279 22.81 5.46 -14.19
CA GLY A 279 23.43 4.17 -14.52
C GLY A 279 24.90 4.26 -14.91
N ASN A 280 25.56 3.12 -14.95
CA ASN A 280 26.97 3.06 -15.32
C ASN A 280 27.20 3.49 -16.76
N GLY A 281 28.10 4.45 -16.97
CA GLY A 281 28.39 5.00 -18.31
C GLY A 281 27.39 6.04 -18.81
N PHE A 282 26.34 6.37 -18.01
CA PHE A 282 25.34 7.37 -18.36
C PHE A 282 25.72 8.77 -17.88
N GLY A 283 24.99 9.78 -18.35
CA GLY A 283 25.08 11.15 -17.88
C GLY A 283 23.98 11.45 -16.87
N TYR A 284 24.28 12.25 -15.85
CA TYR A 284 23.27 12.68 -14.89
C TYR A 284 22.15 13.51 -15.54
N ASP A 285 22.43 14.23 -16.57
CA ASP A 285 21.49 15.03 -17.35
C ASP A 285 20.50 14.19 -18.19
N TRP A 286 20.74 12.88 -18.31
CA TRP A 286 19.84 11.96 -19.03
C TRP A 286 18.56 11.67 -18.22
N TYR A 287 18.47 12.13 -16.99
CA TYR A 287 17.30 11.98 -16.10
C TYR A 287 16.53 13.29 -15.92
N ASP A 288 16.75 14.29 -16.76
CA ASP A 288 16.05 15.58 -16.73
C ASP A 288 14.53 15.42 -16.78
N TRP A 289 14.03 14.40 -17.47
CA TRP A 289 12.62 14.05 -17.53
C TRP A 289 12.00 13.80 -16.14
N LEU A 290 12.72 13.17 -15.22
CA LEU A 290 12.28 12.90 -13.86
C LEU A 290 12.55 14.10 -12.94
N GLY A 291 13.73 14.72 -13.06
CA GLY A 291 14.08 15.89 -12.24
C GLY A 291 13.13 17.06 -12.43
N GLN A 292 12.83 17.42 -13.68
CA GLN A 292 11.87 18.47 -14.03
C GLN A 292 10.46 18.10 -13.55
N HIS A 293 10.05 16.84 -13.76
CA HIS A 293 8.76 16.36 -13.33
C HIS A 293 8.56 16.53 -11.83
N LEU A 294 9.48 16.02 -11.02
CA LEU A 294 9.39 16.08 -9.56
C LEU A 294 9.43 17.52 -9.04
N ALA A 295 10.26 18.38 -9.65
CA ALA A 295 10.30 19.80 -9.30
C ALA A 295 8.97 20.50 -9.63
N SER A 296 8.30 20.14 -10.73
CA SER A 296 6.98 20.68 -11.05
C SER A 296 5.90 20.28 -10.02
N TRP A 297 6.13 19.20 -9.28
CA TRP A 297 5.29 18.73 -8.17
C TRP A 297 5.72 19.26 -6.80
N GLY A 298 6.72 20.15 -6.76
CA GLY A 298 7.08 20.89 -5.56
C GLY A 298 8.25 20.31 -4.76
N PHE A 299 9.05 19.42 -5.35
CA PHE A 299 10.28 18.90 -4.75
C PHE A 299 11.51 19.71 -5.19
N VAL A 300 12.60 19.58 -4.45
CA VAL A 300 13.93 19.91 -4.97
C VAL A 300 14.53 18.62 -5.49
N ALA A 301 14.72 18.51 -6.80
CA ALA A 301 15.29 17.34 -7.44
C ALA A 301 16.75 17.63 -7.80
N MET A 302 17.68 16.83 -7.31
CA MET A 302 19.11 16.94 -7.54
C MET A 302 19.60 15.70 -8.27
N GLN A 303 20.06 15.87 -9.49
CA GLN A 303 20.80 14.86 -10.24
C GLN A 303 22.29 15.06 -9.97
N HIS A 304 23.04 13.97 -9.86
CA HIS A 304 24.48 14.05 -9.60
C HIS A 304 25.27 13.13 -10.51
N SER A 305 26.50 13.53 -10.81
CA SER A 305 27.47 12.65 -11.45
C SER A 305 27.77 11.47 -10.52
N ASP A 306 27.51 10.27 -10.97
CA ASP A 306 27.68 9.05 -10.18
C ASP A 306 28.97 8.32 -10.56
N TYR A 307 29.84 8.08 -9.58
CA TYR A 307 31.08 7.34 -9.76
C TYR A 307 30.81 5.83 -9.70
N SER A 308 29.92 5.35 -10.56
CA SER A 308 29.46 3.96 -10.62
C SER A 308 30.40 3.05 -11.44
N GLY A 309 31.32 3.59 -12.24
CA GLY A 309 32.23 2.81 -13.09
C GLY A 309 33.08 1.80 -12.34
N PRO A 310 33.73 2.13 -11.21
CA PRO A 310 34.48 1.16 -10.41
C PRO A 310 33.62 0.15 -9.66
N GLY A 311 32.37 0.51 -9.31
CA GLY A 311 31.43 -0.39 -8.65
C GLY A 311 30.43 0.30 -7.73
N ILE A 312 29.67 -0.51 -7.01
CA ILE A 312 28.55 -0.08 -6.16
C ILE A 312 29.03 0.75 -4.95
N GLU A 313 30.20 0.43 -4.38
CA GLU A 313 30.75 1.18 -3.25
C GLU A 313 31.05 2.65 -3.60
N THR A 314 31.53 2.91 -4.81
CA THR A 314 31.81 4.28 -5.25
C THR A 314 30.54 5.01 -5.66
N SER A 315 29.53 4.32 -6.18
CA SER A 315 28.19 4.85 -6.41
C SER A 315 27.53 5.24 -5.07
N ALA A 316 27.60 4.38 -4.07
CA ALA A 316 27.09 4.66 -2.73
C ALA A 316 27.77 5.92 -2.12
N LEU A 317 29.10 6.04 -2.27
CA LEU A 317 29.81 7.23 -1.84
C LEU A 317 29.33 8.49 -2.57
N SER A 318 29.04 8.40 -3.86
CA SER A 318 28.54 9.50 -4.68
C SER A 318 27.22 10.05 -4.11
N VAL A 319 26.20 9.21 -3.93
CA VAL A 319 24.90 9.70 -3.44
C VAL A 319 24.99 10.28 -2.04
N ILE A 320 25.79 9.69 -1.14
CA ILE A 320 26.00 10.22 0.23
C ILE A 320 26.63 11.61 0.18
N THR A 321 27.75 11.76 -0.53
CA THR A 321 28.52 12.99 -0.55
C THR A 321 27.82 14.11 -1.33
N HIS A 322 27.12 13.78 -2.41
CA HIS A 322 26.31 14.75 -3.15
C HIS A 322 25.10 15.23 -2.34
N THR A 323 24.44 14.34 -1.61
CA THR A 323 23.35 14.71 -0.70
C THR A 323 23.85 15.65 0.41
N ASP A 324 25.01 15.33 1.01
CA ASP A 324 25.59 16.20 2.04
C ASP A 324 26.03 17.56 1.47
N ALA A 325 26.56 17.57 0.24
CA ALA A 325 27.00 18.78 -0.46
C ALA A 325 25.84 19.76 -0.73
N ILE A 326 24.72 19.28 -1.27
CA ILE A 326 23.57 20.16 -1.56
C ILE A 326 22.93 20.69 -0.26
N LEU A 327 22.88 19.91 0.80
CA LEU A 327 22.39 20.35 2.11
C LEU A 327 23.32 21.39 2.75
N GLY A 328 24.62 21.41 2.37
CA GLY A 328 25.60 22.40 2.76
C GLY A 328 25.87 23.48 1.70
N ALA A 329 25.04 23.57 0.70
CA ALA A 329 25.24 24.48 -0.43
C ALA A 329 25.38 25.94 0.03
N PRO A 330 26.23 26.74 -0.65
CA PRO A 330 26.40 28.15 -0.32
C PRO A 330 25.07 28.89 -0.47
N ALA A 331 24.80 29.85 0.40
CA ALA A 331 23.57 30.63 0.39
C ALA A 331 23.35 31.39 -0.93
N SER A 332 24.40 31.58 -1.72
CA SER A 332 24.34 32.23 -3.04
C SER A 332 23.93 31.28 -4.18
N LEU A 333 23.84 29.95 -3.93
CA LEU A 333 23.42 28.99 -4.95
C LEU A 333 22.03 29.35 -5.49
N ALA A 334 21.84 29.25 -6.79
CA ALA A 334 20.61 29.66 -7.47
C ALA A 334 20.21 31.14 -7.18
N GLY A 335 21.20 32.03 -7.02
CA GLY A 335 20.93 33.42 -6.65
C GLY A 335 20.31 33.59 -5.26
N GLY A 336 20.48 32.61 -4.40
CA GLY A 336 19.92 32.59 -3.04
C GLY A 336 18.55 31.92 -2.93
N ALA A 337 17.95 31.45 -4.02
CA ALA A 337 16.61 30.87 -4.02
C ALA A 337 16.50 29.59 -3.18
N LEU A 338 17.58 28.81 -3.09
CA LEU A 338 17.61 27.52 -2.37
C LEU A 338 18.01 27.66 -0.90
N ALA A 339 18.47 28.84 -0.45
CA ALA A 339 18.95 29.04 0.92
C ALA A 339 17.84 28.76 1.96
N GLY A 340 18.05 27.73 2.81
CA GLY A 340 17.07 27.31 3.82
C GLY A 340 15.75 26.75 3.25
N ARG A 341 15.75 26.30 2.00
CA ARG A 341 14.55 25.79 1.32
C ARG A 341 14.56 24.28 1.05
N ILE A 342 15.59 23.58 1.51
CA ILE A 342 15.67 22.11 1.43
C ILE A 342 15.41 21.54 2.81
N ASP A 343 14.48 20.61 2.90
CA ASP A 343 14.15 19.88 4.13
C ASP A 343 15.05 18.66 4.26
N ALA A 344 16.07 18.77 5.11
CA ALA A 344 17.05 17.71 5.35
C ALA A 344 16.49 16.48 6.09
N SER A 345 15.25 16.55 6.60
CA SER A 345 14.58 15.42 7.26
C SER A 345 13.71 14.57 6.32
N ARG A 346 13.54 15.02 5.06
CA ARG A 346 12.66 14.40 4.06
C ARG A 346 13.43 14.21 2.76
N ILE A 347 14.27 13.18 2.72
CA ILE A 347 15.14 12.86 1.60
C ILE A 347 14.64 11.57 0.94
N VAL A 348 14.60 11.58 -0.38
CA VAL A 348 14.32 10.43 -1.24
C VAL A 348 15.52 10.19 -2.14
N TRP A 349 15.96 8.95 -2.25
CA TRP A 349 16.99 8.55 -3.20
C TRP A 349 16.40 7.71 -4.31
N VAL A 350 16.67 8.09 -5.55
CA VAL A 350 16.31 7.38 -6.77
C VAL A 350 17.60 7.00 -7.49
N GLY A 351 17.73 5.75 -7.87
CA GLY A 351 18.89 5.30 -8.63
C GLY A 351 18.49 4.39 -9.78
N HIS A 352 19.19 4.53 -10.92
CA HIS A 352 19.04 3.64 -12.06
C HIS A 352 20.23 2.68 -12.14
N SER A 353 19.97 1.42 -12.50
CA SER A 353 21.04 0.44 -12.73
C SER A 353 21.96 0.30 -11.50
N ARG A 354 23.28 0.44 -11.66
CA ARG A 354 24.26 0.42 -10.55
C ARG A 354 23.97 1.47 -9.48
N SER A 355 23.43 2.63 -9.84
CA SER A 355 23.03 3.62 -8.84
C SER A 355 21.79 3.19 -8.08
N GLY A 356 20.92 2.37 -8.65
CA GLY A 356 19.80 1.76 -7.95
C GLY A 356 20.24 0.94 -6.75
N GLU A 357 21.22 0.07 -6.95
CA GLU A 357 21.88 -0.64 -5.84
C GLU A 357 22.74 0.30 -4.99
N GLY A 358 23.41 1.27 -5.63
CA GLY A 358 24.24 2.27 -4.95
C GLY A 358 23.48 3.05 -3.88
N THR A 359 22.22 3.43 -4.13
CA THR A 359 21.37 4.09 -3.12
C THR A 359 21.03 3.17 -1.96
N VAL A 360 20.76 1.89 -2.23
CA VAL A 360 20.52 0.89 -1.18
C VAL A 360 21.78 0.67 -0.34
N ARG A 361 22.91 0.50 -1.01
CA ARG A 361 24.21 0.36 -0.32
C ARG A 361 24.57 1.60 0.51
N ALA A 362 24.27 2.77 0.00
CA ALA A 362 24.47 4.03 0.73
C ALA A 362 23.66 4.08 2.03
N TYR A 363 22.39 3.69 1.96
CA TYR A 363 21.52 3.60 3.14
C TYR A 363 22.03 2.54 4.13
N ASP A 364 22.39 1.35 3.64
CA ASP A 364 22.96 0.27 4.46
C ASP A 364 24.24 0.74 5.19
N ARG A 365 25.13 1.46 4.49
CA ARG A 365 26.34 2.02 5.09
C ARG A 365 26.05 3.02 6.21
N ILE A 366 25.05 3.89 6.05
CA ILE A 366 24.67 4.87 7.08
C ILE A 366 23.99 4.15 8.24
N ARG A 367 23.12 3.21 7.95
CA ARG A 367 22.37 2.44 8.95
C ARG A 367 23.29 1.61 9.86
N ASN A 368 24.40 1.12 9.30
CA ASN A 368 25.41 0.30 9.99
C ASN A 368 26.65 1.09 10.43
N ASP A 369 26.57 2.43 10.51
CA ASP A 369 27.65 3.33 10.94
C ASP A 369 28.94 3.22 10.11
N LEU A 370 28.87 2.70 8.89
CA LEU A 370 30.00 2.62 7.94
C LEU A 370 30.22 3.94 7.18
N SER A 371 29.26 4.85 7.24
CA SER A 371 29.33 6.19 6.70
C SER A 371 28.56 7.14 7.62
N THR A 372 29.15 8.32 7.90
CA THR A 372 28.56 9.32 8.79
C THR A 372 28.47 10.66 8.08
N PRO A 373 27.43 10.91 7.29
CA PRO A 373 27.20 12.22 6.67
C PRO A 373 27.00 13.29 7.75
N VAL A 374 27.31 14.54 7.40
CA VAL A 374 27.36 15.63 8.39
C VAL A 374 25.98 16.27 8.61
N ARG A 375 25.13 16.31 7.55
CA ARG A 375 23.90 17.12 7.53
C ARG A 375 22.62 16.31 7.50
N PHE A 376 22.72 15.00 7.46
CA PHE A 376 21.57 14.08 7.50
C PHE A 376 21.99 12.75 8.14
N ASN A 377 21.05 11.87 8.39
CA ASN A 377 21.27 10.55 8.95
C ASN A 377 20.33 9.52 8.28
N ALA A 378 20.32 8.28 8.74
CA ALA A 378 19.44 7.24 8.20
C ALA A 378 17.96 7.63 8.28
N ASP A 379 17.49 8.24 9.37
CA ASP A 379 16.09 8.63 9.55
C ASP A 379 15.65 9.76 8.61
N SER A 380 16.61 10.49 8.05
CA SER A 380 16.36 11.52 7.04
C SER A 380 15.98 10.92 5.69
N ILE A 381 16.43 9.69 5.42
CA ILE A 381 16.11 8.96 4.17
C ILE A 381 14.76 8.27 4.35
N ARG A 382 13.79 8.75 3.60
CA ARG A 382 12.39 8.33 3.78
C ARG A 382 11.94 7.31 2.74
N LEU A 383 12.63 7.22 1.60
CA LEU A 383 12.27 6.32 0.51
C LEU A 383 13.49 6.05 -0.36
N LEU A 384 13.64 4.80 -0.78
CA LEU A 384 14.56 4.38 -1.84
C LEU A 384 13.77 3.92 -3.06
N VAL A 385 14.21 4.31 -4.25
CA VAL A 385 13.61 3.90 -5.52
C VAL A 385 14.68 3.35 -6.43
N GLY A 386 14.54 2.08 -6.82
CA GLY A 386 15.37 1.43 -7.83
C GLY A 386 14.65 1.40 -9.18
N LEU A 387 15.25 2.02 -10.19
CA LEU A 387 14.87 1.87 -11.59
C LEU A 387 15.82 0.85 -12.22
N ALA A 388 15.33 -0.33 -12.54
CA ALA A 388 16.12 -1.46 -13.06
C ALA A 388 17.47 -1.64 -12.30
N PRO A 389 17.46 -1.80 -10.96
CA PRO A 389 18.68 -1.82 -10.15
C PRO A 389 19.45 -3.13 -10.33
N THR A 390 20.78 -3.06 -10.16
CA THR A 390 21.64 -4.24 -9.99
C THR A 390 21.51 -4.79 -8.55
N ASP A 391 22.11 -5.98 -8.32
CA ASP A 391 22.33 -6.56 -7.00
C ASP A 391 23.68 -7.31 -6.95
N PHE A 392 24.76 -6.59 -7.24
CA PHE A 392 26.09 -7.19 -7.28
C PHE A 392 26.65 -7.56 -5.90
N LEU A 393 26.34 -6.75 -4.88
CA LEU A 393 26.89 -6.94 -3.53
C LEU A 393 26.07 -7.92 -2.68
N GLY A 394 24.83 -8.18 -3.06
CA GLY A 394 23.95 -9.13 -2.37
C GLY A 394 23.55 -8.74 -0.95
N PRO A 395 22.96 -9.69 -0.19
CA PRO A 395 22.35 -9.43 1.12
C PRO A 395 23.32 -9.00 2.21
N ALA A 396 24.62 -9.31 2.04
CA ALA A 396 25.64 -8.92 3.02
C ALA A 396 25.94 -7.40 3.03
N ALA A 397 25.59 -6.68 1.96
CA ALA A 397 26.01 -5.31 1.78
C ALA A 397 24.97 -4.39 1.12
N SER A 398 23.94 -4.93 0.46
CA SER A 398 22.92 -4.15 -0.24
C SER A 398 21.52 -4.48 0.30
N THR A 399 21.23 -4.04 1.53
CA THR A 399 19.95 -4.28 2.20
C THR A 399 19.19 -2.97 2.40
N PRO A 400 17.94 -2.84 1.92
CA PRO A 400 17.09 -1.66 2.16
C PRO A 400 16.65 -1.53 3.63
N HIS A 401 16.71 -2.60 4.42
CA HIS A 401 16.21 -2.64 5.82
C HIS A 401 14.73 -2.22 5.92
N GLU A 402 14.39 -1.40 6.87
CA GLU A 402 13.02 -0.94 7.17
C GLU A 402 12.62 0.34 6.42
N VAL A 403 13.52 0.92 5.60
CA VAL A 403 13.13 2.09 4.80
C VAL A 403 12.18 1.64 3.66
N PRO A 404 11.12 2.38 3.36
CA PRO A 404 10.27 2.10 2.21
C PRO A 404 11.08 1.97 0.92
N TYR A 405 10.75 0.97 0.11
CA TYR A 405 11.47 0.65 -1.11
C TYR A 405 10.53 0.50 -2.31
N VAL A 406 10.85 1.11 -3.43
CA VAL A 406 10.09 0.95 -4.68
C VAL A 406 11.00 0.47 -5.79
N LEU A 407 10.56 -0.58 -6.45
CA LEU A 407 11.17 -1.15 -7.64
C LEU A 407 10.35 -0.79 -8.89
N VAL A 408 10.99 -0.30 -9.94
CA VAL A 408 10.43 -0.23 -11.29
C VAL A 408 11.36 -0.99 -12.22
N TYR A 409 10.86 -2.02 -12.92
CA TYR A 409 11.68 -2.93 -13.67
C TYR A 409 10.99 -3.32 -14.99
N GLY A 410 11.77 -3.60 -16.02
CA GLY A 410 11.26 -3.93 -17.35
C GLY A 410 11.51 -5.39 -17.75
N SER A 411 10.56 -6.01 -18.48
CA SER A 411 10.73 -7.40 -18.93
C SER A 411 11.67 -7.56 -20.13
N ALA A 412 11.90 -6.47 -20.87
CA ALA A 412 12.83 -6.47 -21.99
C ALA A 412 14.25 -6.00 -21.62
N ASP A 413 14.49 -5.84 -20.30
CA ASP A 413 15.80 -5.47 -19.76
C ASP A 413 16.84 -6.54 -20.08
N GLY A 414 17.79 -6.23 -20.96
CA GLY A 414 18.87 -7.12 -21.39
C GLY A 414 20.21 -6.84 -20.71
N ASP A 415 20.26 -5.89 -19.75
CA ASP A 415 21.46 -5.57 -18.98
C ASP A 415 21.42 -6.18 -17.57
N VAL A 416 20.37 -5.96 -16.82
CA VAL A 416 20.21 -6.50 -15.45
C VAL A 416 19.07 -7.52 -15.38
N CYS A 417 19.12 -8.49 -16.25
CA CYS A 417 17.99 -9.38 -16.54
C CYS A 417 17.85 -10.58 -15.57
N GLY A 418 18.80 -10.84 -14.68
CA GLY A 418 18.84 -12.09 -13.91
C GLY A 418 18.81 -13.34 -14.80
N CYS A 419 19.48 -13.30 -15.93
CA CYS A 419 19.50 -14.33 -16.97
C CYS A 419 20.71 -15.25 -16.81
N PRO A 420 20.80 -16.36 -17.59
CA PRO A 420 21.97 -17.25 -17.55
C PRO A 420 23.30 -16.51 -17.66
N GLY A 421 24.17 -16.66 -16.66
CA GLY A 421 25.44 -15.97 -16.56
C GLY A 421 25.38 -14.58 -15.92
N PHE A 422 24.16 -14.12 -15.53
CA PHE A 422 23.90 -12.86 -14.83
C PHE A 422 22.85 -13.05 -13.72
N GLU A 423 22.78 -14.21 -13.13
CA GLU A 423 21.82 -14.62 -12.12
C GLU A 423 21.85 -13.71 -10.88
N GLU A 424 23.01 -13.09 -10.64
CA GLU A 424 23.24 -12.22 -9.48
C GLU A 424 22.71 -10.80 -9.63
N VAL A 425 22.17 -10.42 -10.79
CA VAL A 425 21.77 -9.03 -11.09
C VAL A 425 20.27 -8.79 -11.11
N GLY A 426 19.50 -9.67 -10.53
CA GLY A 426 18.03 -9.54 -10.50
C GLY A 426 17.54 -8.37 -9.65
N GLY A 427 16.82 -7.43 -10.25
CA GLY A 427 16.27 -6.25 -9.56
C GLY A 427 15.32 -6.62 -8.41
N PHE A 428 14.67 -7.78 -8.48
CA PHE A 428 13.75 -8.25 -7.43
C PHE A 428 14.45 -8.67 -6.13
N HIS A 429 15.74 -8.98 -6.14
CA HIS A 429 16.47 -9.36 -4.92
C HIS A 429 16.43 -8.27 -3.86
N LEU A 430 16.61 -7.00 -4.26
CA LEU A 430 16.53 -5.86 -3.35
C LEU A 430 15.11 -5.67 -2.79
N PHE A 431 14.09 -5.88 -3.64
CA PHE A 431 12.70 -5.80 -3.24
C PHE A 431 12.33 -6.88 -2.21
N GLU A 432 12.78 -8.11 -2.41
CA GLU A 432 12.52 -9.22 -1.49
C GLU A 432 13.17 -9.00 -0.12
N ARG A 433 14.38 -8.43 -0.07
CA ARG A 433 15.09 -8.13 1.19
C ARG A 433 14.56 -6.91 1.94
N ALA A 434 13.83 -6.03 1.28
CA ALA A 434 13.25 -4.86 1.94
C ALA A 434 12.24 -5.27 3.01
N ARG A 435 12.21 -4.57 4.15
CA ARG A 435 11.31 -4.84 5.28
C ARG A 435 10.32 -3.72 5.56
N GLY A 436 10.56 -2.53 5.02
CA GLY A 436 9.59 -1.43 5.03
C GLY A 436 8.44 -1.67 4.06
N ASP A 437 7.52 -0.71 3.97
CA ASP A 437 6.53 -0.70 2.89
C ASP A 437 7.27 -0.77 1.55
N ARG A 438 6.87 -1.70 0.70
CA ARG A 438 7.53 -1.89 -0.58
C ARG A 438 6.56 -2.14 -1.71
N ALA A 439 6.85 -1.54 -2.86
CA ALA A 439 6.06 -1.72 -4.07
C ALA A 439 6.97 -2.08 -5.24
N ALA A 440 6.52 -2.98 -6.09
CA ALA A 440 7.16 -3.28 -7.35
C ALA A 440 6.20 -3.00 -8.52
N LEU A 441 6.74 -2.44 -9.58
CA LEU A 441 6.07 -2.27 -10.86
C LEU A 441 6.93 -2.94 -11.93
N TYR A 442 6.44 -4.04 -12.50
CA TYR A 442 7.09 -4.75 -13.58
C TYR A 442 6.39 -4.45 -14.89
N LEU A 443 7.10 -3.81 -15.81
CA LEU A 443 6.60 -3.32 -17.09
C LEU A 443 6.94 -4.31 -18.20
N HIS A 444 5.93 -4.95 -18.78
CA HIS A 444 6.14 -5.82 -19.92
C HIS A 444 6.58 -5.03 -21.14
N GLY A 445 7.72 -5.39 -21.71
CA GLY A 445 8.29 -4.78 -22.90
C GLY A 445 9.09 -3.49 -22.67
N ALA A 446 9.29 -3.06 -21.43
CA ALA A 446 10.22 -1.95 -21.12
C ALA A 446 11.66 -2.45 -21.12
N ASP A 447 12.54 -1.66 -21.69
CA ASP A 447 13.97 -1.86 -21.83
C ASP A 447 14.74 -1.19 -20.67
N HIS A 448 15.99 -1.62 -20.40
CA HIS A 448 16.85 -1.02 -19.38
C HIS A 448 17.08 0.47 -19.64
N ASP A 449 17.43 0.83 -20.88
CA ASP A 449 17.78 2.17 -21.28
C ASP A 449 16.58 3.12 -21.40
N ASP A 450 15.35 2.62 -21.33
CA ASP A 450 14.14 3.45 -21.34
C ASP A 450 14.04 4.39 -20.14
N PHE A 451 14.69 4.05 -19.03
CA PHE A 451 14.74 4.90 -17.84
C PHE A 451 15.70 6.08 -17.95
N SER A 452 16.44 6.19 -19.07
CA SER A 452 17.31 7.31 -19.38
C SER A 452 16.85 8.08 -20.61
N PHE A 453 17.40 9.28 -20.86
CA PHE A 453 17.10 10.04 -22.08
C PHE A 453 17.78 9.46 -23.32
N TRP A 454 18.96 8.91 -23.13
CA TRP A 454 19.81 8.38 -24.18
C TRP A 454 20.27 6.99 -23.76
N GLY A 455 20.47 6.14 -24.69
CA GLY A 455 21.00 4.80 -24.53
C GLY A 455 20.80 4.04 -25.83
N PHE A 456 21.66 3.07 -26.04
CA PHE A 456 21.47 2.06 -27.07
C PHE A 456 20.65 0.94 -26.45
N ASN A 457 20.27 -0.04 -27.23
CA ASN A 457 19.74 -1.27 -26.70
C ASN A 457 20.74 -1.87 -25.71
N ASP A 458 20.22 -2.65 -24.83
CA ASP A 458 20.93 -3.44 -23.85
C ASP A 458 21.93 -4.40 -24.52
N PHE A 459 22.83 -4.98 -23.73
CA PHE A 459 23.83 -5.95 -24.26
C PHE A 459 23.18 -7.14 -24.95
N THR A 460 21.93 -7.43 -24.63
CA THR A 460 21.16 -8.56 -25.14
C THR A 460 19.69 -8.19 -25.26
N GLY A 461 18.98 -8.82 -26.16
CA GLY A 461 17.55 -8.61 -26.32
C GLY A 461 17.17 -7.84 -27.58
N PRO A 462 15.93 -7.34 -27.67
CA PRO A 462 15.48 -6.53 -28.80
C PRO A 462 16.28 -5.23 -28.88
N GLU A 463 16.54 -4.77 -30.11
CA GLU A 463 17.28 -3.52 -30.33
C GLU A 463 16.51 -2.29 -29.90
N GLU A 464 15.21 -2.40 -29.67
CA GLU A 464 14.32 -1.34 -29.22
C GLU A 464 13.30 -1.87 -28.23
N SER A 465 12.94 -1.03 -27.26
CA SER A 465 11.84 -1.29 -26.34
C SER A 465 10.53 -1.57 -27.09
N GLU A 466 9.77 -2.55 -26.64
CA GLU A 466 8.46 -2.86 -27.23
C GLU A 466 7.41 -1.80 -26.94
N ILE A 467 7.52 -1.10 -25.80
CA ILE A 467 6.55 -0.06 -25.38
C ILE A 467 7.06 1.36 -25.52
N GLY A 468 8.35 1.55 -25.73
CA GLY A 468 9.01 2.82 -25.97
C GLY A 468 9.30 3.65 -24.73
N ARG A 469 10.38 4.40 -24.78
CA ARG A 469 10.90 5.25 -23.69
C ARG A 469 9.87 6.21 -23.13
N GLU A 470 9.08 6.89 -23.98
CA GLU A 470 8.09 7.87 -23.55
C GLU A 470 7.00 7.21 -22.67
N THR A 471 6.53 6.03 -23.08
CA THR A 471 5.55 5.24 -22.30
C THR A 471 6.13 4.79 -20.99
N THR A 472 7.34 4.22 -21.01
CA THR A 472 8.05 3.77 -19.80
C THR A 472 8.25 4.91 -18.83
N GLN A 473 8.75 6.06 -19.28
CA GLN A 473 8.96 7.23 -18.44
C GLN A 473 7.66 7.84 -17.93
N SER A 474 6.57 7.82 -18.71
CA SER A 474 5.26 8.29 -18.27
C SER A 474 4.75 7.45 -17.09
N ILE A 475 4.86 6.14 -17.21
CA ILE A 475 4.45 5.20 -16.15
C ILE A 475 5.36 5.35 -14.92
N ALA A 476 6.68 5.46 -15.13
CA ALA A 476 7.66 5.63 -14.06
C ALA A 476 7.43 6.94 -13.28
N ARG A 477 7.12 8.06 -13.98
CA ARG A 477 6.77 9.34 -13.33
C ARG A 477 5.61 9.18 -12.36
N LEU A 478 4.52 8.54 -12.77
CA LEU A 478 3.38 8.30 -11.91
C LEU A 478 3.75 7.42 -10.72
N GLN A 479 4.46 6.31 -10.95
CA GLN A 479 4.83 5.37 -9.90
C GLN A 479 5.74 6.01 -8.83
N VAL A 480 6.78 6.72 -9.28
CA VAL A 480 7.72 7.42 -8.38
C VAL A 480 7.02 8.52 -7.60
N LEU A 481 6.19 9.35 -8.27
CA LEU A 481 5.45 10.40 -7.60
C LEU A 481 4.46 9.83 -6.57
N ALA A 482 3.71 8.78 -6.92
CA ALA A 482 2.79 8.12 -5.99
C ALA A 482 3.54 7.57 -4.76
N ALA A 483 4.69 6.92 -4.96
CA ALA A 483 5.50 6.44 -3.86
C ALA A 483 5.97 7.56 -2.93
N ILE A 484 6.44 8.66 -3.48
CA ILE A 484 6.86 9.85 -2.71
C ILE A 484 5.67 10.43 -1.93
N ARG A 485 4.49 10.56 -2.56
CA ARG A 485 3.28 11.09 -1.91
C ARG A 485 2.76 10.18 -0.81
N HIS A 486 2.78 8.86 -1.04
CA HIS A 486 2.43 7.90 -0.01
C HIS A 486 3.35 8.02 1.21
N VAL A 487 4.67 8.01 0.98
CA VAL A 487 5.64 7.95 2.09
C VAL A 487 5.80 9.31 2.79
N LEU A 488 5.85 10.42 2.05
CA LEU A 488 6.11 11.73 2.64
C LEU A 488 4.88 12.48 3.11
N ASP A 489 3.74 12.27 2.47
CA ASP A 489 2.52 13.00 2.72
C ASP A 489 1.40 12.10 3.28
N ALA A 490 1.65 10.79 3.42
CA ALA A 490 0.67 9.78 3.83
C ALA A 490 -0.62 9.82 3.00
N ASP A 491 -0.52 10.17 1.69
CA ASP A 491 -1.68 10.28 0.81
C ASP A 491 -2.29 8.90 0.54
N PRO A 492 -3.53 8.62 0.98
CA PRO A 492 -4.12 7.29 0.82
C PRO A 492 -4.37 6.91 -0.64
N ALA A 493 -4.70 7.91 -1.50
CA ALA A 493 -4.90 7.65 -2.92
C ALA A 493 -3.59 7.31 -3.64
N ALA A 494 -2.48 7.91 -3.21
CA ALA A 494 -1.17 7.53 -3.70
C ALA A 494 -0.80 6.09 -3.32
N ARG A 495 -1.17 5.65 -2.09
CA ARG A 495 -1.02 4.26 -1.67
C ARG A 495 -1.82 3.30 -2.57
N GLU A 496 -3.06 3.65 -2.93
CA GLU A 496 -3.88 2.85 -3.84
C GLU A 496 -3.21 2.61 -5.20
N LEU A 497 -2.49 3.60 -5.73
CA LEU A 497 -1.75 3.47 -6.98
C LEU A 497 -0.58 2.47 -6.91
N LEU A 498 -0.09 2.14 -5.72
CA LEU A 498 1.03 1.22 -5.56
C LEU A 498 0.61 -0.25 -5.60
N TRP A 499 -0.64 -0.57 -5.27
CA TRP A 499 -1.08 -1.96 -5.16
C TRP A 499 -2.23 -2.35 -6.10
N ARG A 500 -3.10 -1.42 -6.51
CA ARG A 500 -4.22 -1.76 -7.39
C ARG A 500 -3.73 -2.23 -8.76
N PRO A 501 -4.48 -3.13 -9.42
CA PRO A 501 -4.15 -3.58 -10.77
C PRO A 501 -3.87 -2.40 -11.72
N PHE A 502 -2.80 -2.50 -12.49
CA PHE A 502 -2.33 -1.40 -13.34
C PHE A 502 -3.40 -0.88 -14.31
N GLY A 503 -4.21 -1.78 -14.85
CA GLY A 503 -5.29 -1.44 -15.80
C GLY A 503 -6.38 -0.52 -15.22
N GLU A 504 -6.51 -0.44 -13.89
CA GLU A 504 -7.50 0.41 -13.23
C GLU A 504 -7.03 1.85 -13.02
N LEU A 505 -5.74 2.00 -12.73
CA LEU A 505 -5.11 3.28 -12.44
C LEU A 505 -3.94 3.52 -13.39
N ARG A 506 -4.21 3.51 -14.67
CA ARG A 506 -3.26 3.71 -15.77
C ARG A 506 -3.07 5.20 -16.03
N PRO A 507 -1.84 5.69 -16.31
CA PRO A 507 -1.63 7.06 -16.74
C PRO A 507 -2.41 7.41 -18.00
N GLY A 508 -2.83 8.66 -18.10
CA GLY A 508 -3.48 9.15 -19.33
C GLY A 508 -2.55 9.03 -20.55
N GLY A 509 -3.10 8.61 -21.68
CA GLY A 509 -2.33 8.43 -22.93
C GLY A 509 -1.57 7.10 -23.02
N VAL A 510 -1.51 6.30 -21.97
CA VAL A 510 -0.91 4.96 -22.02
C VAL A 510 -1.95 3.96 -22.56
N GLU A 511 -1.59 3.28 -23.64
CA GLU A 511 -2.48 2.35 -24.36
C GLU A 511 -2.96 1.20 -23.48
N ALA A 512 -4.19 0.74 -23.74
CA ALA A 512 -4.81 -0.36 -22.99
C ALA A 512 -4.07 -1.71 -23.16
N SER A 513 -3.32 -1.86 -24.24
CA SER A 513 -2.49 -3.04 -24.54
C SER A 513 -1.24 -3.13 -23.66
N ILE A 514 -0.79 -2.01 -23.07
CA ILE A 514 0.37 -2.02 -22.19
C ILE A 514 0.04 -2.77 -20.92
N VAL A 515 0.84 -3.77 -20.60
CA VAL A 515 0.68 -4.65 -19.45
C VAL A 515 1.75 -4.31 -18.41
N ALA A 516 1.34 -4.24 -17.17
CA ALA A 516 2.25 -4.14 -16.04
C ALA A 516 1.66 -4.87 -14.84
N THR A 517 2.53 -5.48 -14.05
CA THR A 517 2.18 -6.12 -12.79
C THR A 517 2.59 -5.22 -11.63
N ARG A 518 1.68 -5.05 -10.68
CA ARG A 518 1.97 -4.34 -9.43
C ARG A 518 1.97 -5.29 -8.26
N GLU A 519 2.95 -5.12 -7.42
CA GLU A 519 3.11 -5.83 -6.16
C GLU A 519 3.33 -4.84 -5.03
N PHE A 520 2.66 -5.05 -3.91
CA PHE A 520 2.79 -4.24 -2.70
C PHE A 520 2.83 -5.14 -1.47
N ARG A 521 3.75 -4.83 -0.56
CA ARG A 521 3.87 -5.50 0.74
C ARG A 521 3.98 -4.45 1.83
N SER A 522 3.12 -4.53 2.84
CA SER A 522 3.18 -3.65 4.00
C SER A 522 4.37 -4.03 4.89
N GLY A 523 5.17 -3.06 5.29
CA GLY A 523 6.31 -3.27 6.20
C GLY A 523 5.89 -3.32 7.66
N SER A 524 4.88 -2.55 8.05
CA SER A 524 4.42 -2.45 9.43
C SER A 524 2.90 -2.27 9.51
N GLY A 525 2.33 -2.57 10.68
CA GLY A 525 0.90 -2.36 10.95
C GLY A 525 0.00 -3.55 10.61
N GLY A 526 0.38 -4.45 9.71
CA GLY A 526 -0.35 -5.68 9.41
C GLY A 526 0.12 -6.86 10.25
N SER A 527 -0.74 -7.87 10.38
CA SER A 527 -0.42 -9.13 11.06
C SER A 527 -0.17 -10.23 10.06
N VAL A 528 0.99 -10.87 10.13
CA VAL A 528 1.36 -12.00 9.27
C VAL A 528 0.61 -13.25 9.72
N VAL A 529 -0.05 -13.92 8.80
CA VAL A 529 -0.63 -15.26 8.97
C VAL A 529 0.36 -16.31 8.44
N GLU A 530 0.86 -16.10 7.23
CA GLU A 530 1.83 -16.98 6.57
C GLU A 530 2.75 -16.17 5.63
N ASP A 531 4.06 -16.27 5.81
CA ASP A 531 5.06 -15.68 4.93
C ASP A 531 6.16 -16.66 4.49
N ALA A 532 6.03 -17.93 4.89
CA ALA A 532 6.96 -19.02 4.63
C ALA A 532 8.43 -18.77 5.09
N GLN A 533 8.72 -17.67 5.79
CA GLN A 533 10.09 -17.29 6.16
C GLN A 533 10.62 -18.07 7.37
N VAL A 534 9.74 -18.57 8.23
CA VAL A 534 10.12 -19.24 9.48
C VAL A 534 10.53 -20.70 9.28
N GLY A 535 10.21 -21.29 8.12
CA GLY A 535 10.57 -22.68 7.79
C GLY A 535 9.90 -23.69 8.73
N THR A 536 8.64 -23.42 9.14
CA THR A 536 7.85 -24.31 9.99
C THR A 536 7.33 -25.55 9.26
N GLY A 537 7.50 -25.58 7.95
CA GLY A 537 6.99 -26.61 7.04
C GLY A 537 5.50 -26.40 6.73
N VAL A 538 5.01 -27.17 5.78
CA VAL A 538 3.68 -26.98 5.14
C VAL A 538 2.46 -27.34 6.01
N ALA A 539 2.65 -27.70 7.27
CA ALA A 539 1.53 -28.08 8.16
C ALA A 539 1.24 -27.02 9.24
N VAL A 540 2.13 -26.06 9.39
CA VAL A 540 2.03 -25.00 10.42
C VAL A 540 2.43 -23.69 9.77
N SER A 541 1.59 -22.66 9.84
CA SER A 541 1.88 -21.34 9.32
C SER A 541 2.94 -20.60 10.13
N SER A 542 3.51 -19.54 9.54
CA SER A 542 4.48 -18.66 10.21
C SER A 542 3.94 -18.09 11.53
N SER A 543 2.63 -17.86 11.63
CA SER A 543 1.96 -17.41 12.86
C SER A 543 1.73 -18.53 13.87
N GLY A 544 2.00 -19.79 13.55
CA GLY A 544 1.79 -20.96 14.41
C GLY A 544 0.43 -21.60 14.28
N GLY A 545 -0.42 -21.18 13.35
CA GLY A 545 -1.70 -21.82 13.05
C GLY A 545 -1.54 -23.09 12.23
N SER A 546 -2.56 -23.95 12.20
CA SER A 546 -2.56 -25.16 11.36
C SER A 546 -2.71 -24.80 9.88
N VAL A 547 -2.01 -25.54 9.00
CA VAL A 547 -2.23 -25.47 7.55
C VAL A 547 -2.72 -26.82 7.07
N VAL A 548 -3.87 -26.85 6.38
CA VAL A 548 -4.51 -28.06 5.90
C VAL A 548 -4.79 -27.96 4.41
N ALA A 549 -4.16 -28.81 3.61
CA ALA A 549 -4.46 -28.94 2.19
C ALA A 549 -5.45 -30.09 1.95
N THR A 550 -6.48 -29.84 1.16
CA THR A 550 -7.46 -30.82 0.74
C THR A 550 -7.53 -30.83 -0.80
N GLY A 551 -7.28 -31.96 -1.44
CA GLY A 551 -7.25 -32.05 -2.91
C GLY A 551 -6.12 -31.24 -3.56
N ALA A 552 -5.15 -30.77 -2.78
CA ALA A 552 -3.97 -30.06 -3.21
C ALA A 552 -2.73 -30.56 -2.48
N SER A 553 -1.56 -30.34 -3.07
CA SER A 553 -0.26 -30.57 -2.43
C SER A 553 0.47 -29.25 -2.20
N LEU A 554 1.24 -29.21 -1.13
CA LEU A 554 1.99 -28.05 -0.71
C LEU A 554 3.49 -28.37 -0.73
N LEU A 555 4.27 -27.39 -1.15
CA LEU A 555 5.71 -27.37 -1.03
C LEU A 555 6.16 -26.00 -0.58
N GLU A 556 6.94 -25.90 0.46
CA GLU A 556 7.60 -24.68 0.90
C GLU A 556 9.02 -24.66 0.32
N GLY A 557 9.40 -23.55 -0.29
CA GLY A 557 10.73 -23.43 -0.90
C GLY A 557 11.21 -21.99 -1.02
N ARG A 558 12.50 -21.84 -1.32
CA ARG A 558 13.09 -20.55 -1.64
C ARG A 558 12.57 -20.06 -2.99
N LEU A 559 12.50 -18.74 -3.16
CA LEU A 559 12.16 -18.08 -4.43
C LEU A 559 13.36 -17.94 -5.37
N ASP A 560 14.47 -18.54 -5.01
CA ASP A 560 15.66 -18.68 -5.83
C ASP A 560 15.61 -20.05 -6.52
N ASP A 561 15.45 -20.07 -7.84
CA ASP A 561 15.35 -21.32 -8.60
C ASP A 561 16.72 -21.93 -8.95
N GLY A 562 17.80 -21.17 -8.85
CA GLY A 562 19.14 -21.66 -9.16
C GLY A 562 19.33 -22.21 -10.59
N ASP A 563 18.29 -22.10 -11.45
CA ASP A 563 18.30 -22.58 -12.83
C ASP A 563 18.07 -21.42 -13.81
N ALA A 564 19.17 -20.98 -14.35
CA ALA A 564 19.22 -19.91 -15.33
C ALA A 564 18.41 -20.16 -16.61
N SER A 565 17.94 -21.38 -16.86
CA SER A 565 17.05 -21.67 -18.00
C SER A 565 15.59 -21.29 -17.75
N PHE A 566 15.23 -20.99 -16.51
CA PHE A 566 13.84 -20.72 -16.07
C PHE A 566 12.84 -21.81 -16.50
N ALA A 567 13.31 -23.05 -16.63
CA ALA A 567 12.49 -24.18 -17.00
C ALA A 567 12.14 -25.01 -15.77
N TRP A 568 10.86 -25.24 -15.52
CA TRP A 568 10.44 -26.08 -14.41
C TRP A 568 11.03 -27.48 -14.50
N THR A 569 11.52 -27.98 -13.36
CA THR A 569 11.92 -29.38 -13.17
C THR A 569 11.30 -29.92 -11.89
N ALA A 570 11.14 -31.25 -11.82
CA ALA A 570 10.58 -31.91 -10.63
C ALA A 570 11.51 -31.78 -9.39
N SER A 571 12.80 -31.58 -9.63
CA SER A 571 13.81 -31.37 -8.57
C SER A 571 13.91 -29.93 -8.11
N ASP A 572 13.44 -28.98 -8.92
CA ASP A 572 13.40 -27.57 -8.60
C ASP A 572 12.03 -27.00 -8.97
N PRO A 573 11.12 -26.97 -8.02
CA PRO A 573 9.75 -26.51 -8.24
C PRO A 573 9.62 -25.00 -8.40
N TRP A 574 10.69 -24.25 -8.19
CA TRP A 574 10.72 -22.79 -8.23
C TRP A 574 11.35 -22.23 -9.50
N ASN A 575 11.74 -23.10 -10.43
CA ASN A 575 12.26 -22.65 -11.71
C ASN A 575 11.32 -21.65 -12.40
N GLY A 576 11.85 -20.56 -12.83
CA GLY A 576 11.11 -19.44 -13.45
C GLY A 576 10.77 -18.33 -12.48
N MET A 577 11.15 -18.43 -11.20
CA MET A 577 10.83 -17.45 -10.16
C MET A 577 12.07 -16.95 -9.44
N ILE A 578 12.94 -16.19 -10.12
CA ILE A 578 14.11 -15.61 -9.44
C ILE A 578 13.66 -14.35 -8.69
N ARG A 579 13.39 -14.49 -7.41
CA ARG A 579 13.00 -13.41 -6.51
C ARG A 579 14.04 -13.10 -5.45
N GLY A 580 14.84 -14.05 -5.08
CA GLY A 580 15.91 -13.92 -4.11
C GLY A 580 17.19 -14.60 -4.60
N ARG A 581 18.32 -14.23 -4.02
CA ARG A 581 19.60 -14.91 -4.22
C ARG A 581 19.69 -16.15 -3.34
N PRO A 582 20.60 -17.11 -3.62
CA PRO A 582 20.81 -18.26 -2.76
C PRO A 582 21.07 -17.93 -1.29
N GLU A 583 21.62 -16.75 -1.00
CA GLU A 583 21.89 -16.26 0.35
C GLU A 583 20.70 -15.55 0.99
N ASP A 584 19.66 -15.21 0.24
CA ASP A 584 18.43 -14.61 0.74
C ASP A 584 17.52 -15.66 1.35
N ASP A 585 16.74 -15.28 2.36
CA ASP A 585 15.76 -16.16 3.01
C ASP A 585 14.36 -16.05 2.41
N SER A 586 14.23 -15.44 1.22
CA SER A 586 12.93 -15.27 0.55
C SER A 586 12.34 -16.63 0.18
N ARG A 587 11.15 -16.92 0.72
CA ARG A 587 10.47 -18.21 0.57
C ARG A 587 8.99 -17.98 0.25
N ALA A 588 8.34 -19.00 -0.29
CA ALA A 588 6.90 -19.02 -0.50
C ALA A 588 6.35 -20.45 -0.45
N LEU A 589 5.02 -20.59 -0.51
CA LEU A 589 4.31 -21.85 -0.66
C LEU A 589 3.95 -22.08 -2.12
N ALA A 590 4.40 -23.19 -2.72
CA ALA A 590 3.85 -23.70 -3.97
C ALA A 590 2.65 -24.58 -3.67
N VAL A 591 1.53 -24.29 -4.34
CA VAL A 591 0.27 -25.02 -4.22
C VAL A 591 -0.04 -25.65 -5.56
N GLU A 592 -0.17 -26.97 -5.59
CA GLU A 592 -0.47 -27.74 -6.80
C GLU A 592 -1.78 -28.50 -6.62
N TRP A 593 -2.66 -28.41 -7.61
CA TRP A 593 -3.95 -29.12 -7.60
C TRP A 593 -4.28 -29.72 -8.95
N ASN A 594 -5.09 -30.78 -8.92
CA ASN A 594 -5.67 -31.41 -10.11
C ASN A 594 -7.10 -31.90 -9.75
N GLY A 595 -8.09 -31.08 -10.07
CA GLY A 595 -9.46 -31.18 -9.60
C GLY A 595 -9.81 -30.04 -8.63
N SER A 596 -10.81 -30.23 -7.78
CA SER A 596 -11.11 -29.26 -6.72
C SER A 596 -10.11 -29.40 -5.56
N GLY A 597 -9.61 -28.28 -5.07
CA GLY A 597 -8.68 -28.25 -3.95
C GLY A 597 -8.87 -27.04 -3.05
N SER A 598 -8.28 -27.06 -1.87
CA SER A 598 -8.19 -25.92 -0.99
C SER A 598 -6.99 -25.99 -0.07
N VAL A 599 -6.54 -24.81 0.37
CA VAL A 599 -5.58 -24.65 1.46
C VAL A 599 -6.23 -23.79 2.54
N GLU A 600 -6.29 -24.31 3.77
CA GLU A 600 -6.89 -23.63 4.91
C GLU A 600 -5.80 -23.30 5.94
N PHE A 601 -5.73 -22.03 6.33
CA PHE A 601 -4.86 -21.51 7.38
C PHE A 601 -5.70 -21.23 8.61
N GLY A 602 -5.53 -22.04 9.68
CA GLY A 602 -6.15 -21.81 10.97
C GLY A 602 -5.53 -20.60 11.68
N LEU A 603 -6.34 -19.72 12.23
CA LEU A 603 -5.87 -18.54 12.93
C LEU A 603 -5.62 -18.84 14.41
N VAL A 604 -4.45 -18.46 14.91
CA VAL A 604 -4.15 -18.45 16.34
C VAL A 604 -5.04 -17.43 17.07
N PRO A 605 -5.36 -17.60 18.34
CA PRO A 605 -6.29 -16.72 19.08
C PRO A 605 -5.96 -15.22 18.95
N ALA A 606 -4.68 -14.86 18.88
CA ALA A 606 -4.25 -13.46 18.77
C ALA A 606 -4.57 -12.81 17.41
N LEU A 607 -4.90 -13.60 16.38
CA LEU A 607 -5.20 -13.14 15.02
C LEU A 607 -6.67 -13.29 14.62
N ARG A 608 -7.55 -13.71 15.55
CA ARG A 608 -8.95 -14.01 15.23
C ARG A 608 -9.84 -12.79 15.13
N ASP A 609 -9.50 -11.73 15.85
CA ASP A 609 -10.26 -10.49 15.80
C ASP A 609 -9.79 -9.62 14.62
N LEU A 610 -10.59 -9.60 13.58
CA LEU A 610 -10.40 -8.84 12.37
C LEU A 610 -11.21 -7.54 12.34
N SER A 611 -11.93 -7.19 13.39
CA SER A 611 -12.84 -6.05 13.41
C SER A 611 -12.14 -4.69 13.19
N ALA A 612 -10.87 -4.58 13.57
CA ALA A 612 -10.04 -3.40 13.37
C ALA A 612 -9.20 -3.45 12.07
N GLN A 613 -9.27 -4.56 11.31
CA GLN A 613 -8.55 -4.71 10.06
C GLN A 613 -9.42 -4.24 8.87
N GLY A 614 -8.77 -3.75 7.83
CA GLY A 614 -9.47 -3.34 6.61
C GLY A 614 -9.42 -4.39 5.51
N PHE A 615 -8.31 -5.13 5.42
CA PHE A 615 -8.04 -6.00 4.28
C PHE A 615 -7.45 -7.34 4.70
N LEU A 616 -7.82 -8.38 3.97
CA LEU A 616 -7.04 -9.60 3.83
C LEU A 616 -6.17 -9.45 2.59
N SER A 617 -4.86 -9.61 2.74
CA SER A 617 -3.86 -9.38 1.69
C SER A 617 -2.97 -10.61 1.54
N LEU A 618 -2.61 -10.93 0.32
CA LEU A 618 -1.57 -11.90 -0.01
C LEU A 618 -0.95 -11.54 -1.35
N ARG A 619 0.21 -12.11 -1.64
CA ARG A 619 0.73 -12.11 -3.00
C ARG A 619 0.66 -13.52 -3.59
N ALA A 620 0.36 -13.60 -4.87
CA ALA A 620 0.29 -14.87 -5.57
C ALA A 620 0.86 -14.74 -6.98
N ALA A 621 1.50 -15.78 -7.45
CA ALA A 621 2.03 -15.89 -8.80
C ALA A 621 1.71 -17.25 -9.40
N ARG A 622 1.70 -17.30 -10.72
CA ARG A 622 1.55 -18.54 -11.46
C ARG A 622 2.93 -19.13 -11.70
N VAL A 623 3.14 -20.41 -11.40
CA VAL A 623 4.43 -21.06 -11.65
C VAL A 623 4.63 -21.29 -13.13
N THR A 624 5.71 -20.74 -13.68
CA THR A 624 6.01 -20.77 -15.11
C THR A 624 6.38 -22.17 -15.59
N ARG A 625 5.94 -22.49 -16.82
CA ARG A 625 6.29 -23.72 -17.56
C ARG A 625 5.98 -25.04 -16.83
N HIS A 626 5.26 -25.00 -15.72
CA HIS A 626 4.81 -26.19 -15.06
C HIS A 626 3.78 -26.93 -15.94
N PRO A 627 3.82 -28.28 -16.05
CA PRO A 627 2.90 -29.04 -16.92
C PRO A 627 1.42 -28.81 -16.65
N LEU A 628 1.03 -28.47 -15.42
CA LEU A 628 -0.36 -28.17 -15.06
C LEU A 628 -0.78 -26.74 -15.44
N THR A 629 0.15 -25.80 -15.52
CA THR A 629 -0.12 -24.39 -15.83
C THR A 629 0.20 -24.01 -17.27
N ALA A 630 1.20 -24.64 -17.89
CA ALA A 630 1.62 -24.33 -19.26
C ALA A 630 0.48 -24.43 -20.32
N PRO A 631 -0.47 -25.34 -20.23
CA PRO A 631 -1.60 -25.40 -21.17
C PRO A 631 -2.65 -24.32 -20.97
N VAL A 632 -2.63 -23.59 -19.84
CA VAL A 632 -3.66 -22.62 -19.49
C VAL A 632 -3.32 -21.27 -20.13
N ALA A 633 -4.01 -20.93 -21.21
CA ALA A 633 -3.81 -19.67 -21.94
C ALA A 633 -4.50 -18.45 -21.30
N GLN A 634 -5.33 -18.67 -20.27
CA GLN A 634 -6.06 -17.61 -19.57
C GLN A 634 -5.42 -17.33 -18.21
N PRO A 635 -5.59 -16.13 -17.64
CA PRO A 635 -5.19 -15.86 -16.26
C PRO A 635 -5.80 -16.87 -15.29
N LEU A 636 -5.04 -17.27 -14.27
CA LEU A 636 -5.56 -18.15 -13.22
C LEU A 636 -6.35 -17.34 -12.19
N VAL A 637 -7.39 -17.96 -11.66
CA VAL A 637 -8.29 -17.41 -10.65
C VAL A 637 -8.35 -18.39 -9.48
N PHE A 638 -8.47 -17.87 -8.29
CA PHE A 638 -8.79 -18.64 -7.09
C PHE A 638 -9.79 -17.86 -6.23
N SER A 639 -10.36 -18.51 -5.25
CA SER A 639 -11.23 -17.86 -4.27
C SER A 639 -10.54 -17.79 -2.90
N VAL A 640 -10.99 -16.84 -2.07
CA VAL A 640 -10.59 -16.71 -0.68
C VAL A 640 -11.84 -16.73 0.18
N ALA A 641 -11.87 -17.58 1.19
CA ALA A 641 -12.94 -17.62 2.16
C ALA A 641 -12.41 -17.34 3.56
N ILE A 642 -13.24 -16.70 4.39
CA ILE A 642 -13.03 -16.59 5.83
C ILE A 642 -14.11 -17.37 6.57
N VAL A 643 -13.74 -17.97 7.70
CA VAL A 643 -14.62 -18.82 8.51
C VAL A 643 -14.63 -18.30 9.94
N ASP A 644 -15.82 -18.04 10.50
CA ASP A 644 -15.95 -17.61 11.90
C ASP A 644 -16.06 -18.78 12.89
N GLY A 645 -15.92 -18.48 14.17
CA GLY A 645 -16.01 -19.46 15.26
C GLY A 645 -17.39 -20.13 15.39
N GLY A 646 -18.44 -19.54 14.83
CA GLY A 646 -19.76 -20.12 14.69
C GLY A 646 -19.90 -21.09 13.51
N GLY A 647 -18.86 -21.25 12.70
CA GLY A 647 -18.85 -22.11 11.52
C GLY A 647 -19.51 -21.49 10.27
N ARG A 648 -19.83 -20.19 10.29
CA ARG A 648 -20.29 -19.48 9.10
C ARG A 648 -19.08 -19.14 8.23
N SER A 649 -19.27 -19.18 6.92
CA SER A 649 -18.19 -18.84 5.98
C SER A 649 -18.68 -17.95 4.86
N SER A 650 -17.81 -17.10 4.38
CA SER A 650 -18.02 -16.29 3.17
C SER A 650 -16.82 -16.41 2.26
N GLU A 651 -17.07 -16.53 0.97
CA GLU A 651 -16.07 -16.76 -0.06
C GLU A 651 -16.17 -15.70 -1.15
N LEU A 652 -15.03 -15.16 -1.57
CA LEU A 652 -14.88 -14.19 -2.64
C LEU A 652 -13.94 -14.73 -3.72
N SER A 653 -14.34 -14.64 -4.99
CA SER A 653 -13.43 -14.84 -6.12
C SER A 653 -12.55 -13.60 -6.30
N ILE A 654 -11.27 -13.78 -6.67
CA ILE A 654 -10.37 -12.66 -7.00
C ILE A 654 -10.66 -12.06 -8.39
N ALA A 655 -11.41 -12.75 -9.24
CA ALA A 655 -11.67 -12.33 -10.61
C ALA A 655 -12.43 -11.00 -10.73
N PRO A 656 -13.51 -10.75 -9.98
CA PRO A 656 -14.20 -9.46 -10.00
C PRO A 656 -13.32 -8.28 -9.63
N TYR A 657 -12.33 -8.52 -8.77
CA TYR A 657 -11.35 -7.50 -8.34
C TYR A 657 -10.23 -7.28 -9.36
N ARG A 658 -10.24 -8.02 -10.48
CA ARG A 658 -9.18 -7.98 -11.51
C ARG A 658 -7.77 -8.30 -10.99
N MET A 659 -7.70 -9.03 -9.90
CA MET A 659 -6.44 -9.48 -9.26
C MET A 659 -6.07 -10.89 -9.72
N THR A 660 -6.44 -11.25 -10.94
CA THR A 660 -6.15 -12.55 -11.53
C THR A 660 -4.65 -12.71 -11.79
N LEU A 661 -4.15 -13.94 -11.68
CA LEU A 661 -2.75 -14.23 -11.95
C LEU A 661 -2.51 -14.23 -13.46
N PRO A 662 -1.69 -13.31 -13.99
CA PRO A 662 -1.48 -13.17 -15.43
C PRO A 662 -0.81 -14.40 -16.03
N VAL A 663 -0.88 -14.50 -17.34
CA VAL A 663 0.01 -15.39 -18.08
C VAL A 663 1.44 -14.86 -17.91
N PRO A 664 2.42 -15.72 -17.60
CA PRO A 664 3.79 -15.28 -17.39
C PRO A 664 4.34 -14.51 -18.58
N TYR A 665 5.11 -13.48 -18.29
CA TYR A 665 5.78 -12.71 -19.34
C TYR A 665 6.98 -13.48 -19.88
N ALA A 666 7.13 -13.47 -21.21
CA ALA A 666 8.42 -13.82 -21.79
C ALA A 666 9.44 -12.75 -21.36
N ARG A 667 10.63 -13.15 -20.99
CA ARG A 667 11.78 -12.25 -20.94
C ARG A 667 12.29 -12.07 -22.35
N ASP A 668 12.06 -10.90 -22.89
CA ASP A 668 12.46 -10.57 -24.26
C ASP A 668 13.92 -10.10 -24.32
N GLY A 669 14.55 -9.89 -23.17
CA GLY A 669 15.96 -9.57 -23.05
C GLY A 669 16.85 -10.75 -23.46
N TYR A 670 17.69 -11.21 -22.60
CA TYR A 670 18.68 -12.21 -22.86
C TYR A 670 18.07 -13.57 -23.26
N GLY A 671 18.50 -14.10 -24.41
CA GLY A 671 18.12 -15.44 -24.83
C GLY A 671 16.65 -15.57 -25.15
N VAL A 672 16.19 -14.82 -26.15
CA VAL A 672 14.81 -14.86 -26.67
C VAL A 672 14.19 -16.27 -26.59
N GLY A 673 13.12 -16.40 -25.86
CA GLY A 673 12.40 -17.66 -25.70
C GLY A 673 12.98 -18.60 -24.64
N LEU A 674 14.02 -18.25 -23.92
CA LEU A 674 14.61 -19.07 -22.87
C LEU A 674 14.14 -18.67 -21.46
N GLY A 675 13.76 -17.41 -21.23
CA GLY A 675 13.36 -16.93 -19.92
C GLY A 675 11.89 -16.57 -19.85
N TRP A 676 11.24 -17.01 -18.79
CA TRP A 676 9.94 -16.54 -18.34
C TRP A 676 10.11 -16.15 -16.89
N GLN A 677 9.47 -15.09 -16.48
CA GLN A 677 9.43 -14.74 -15.08
C GLN A 677 7.99 -14.65 -14.64
N ASP A 678 7.66 -15.39 -13.62
CA ASP A 678 6.39 -15.26 -12.94
C ASP A 678 6.44 -14.07 -12.01
N GLU A 679 5.43 -13.22 -12.12
CA GLU A 679 5.32 -12.05 -11.31
C GLU A 679 4.25 -12.25 -10.26
N PHE A 680 4.58 -11.92 -9.01
CA PHE A 680 3.58 -11.85 -7.96
C PHE A 680 2.61 -10.69 -8.23
N VAL A 681 1.34 -10.98 -8.01
CA VAL A 681 0.25 -10.01 -7.99
C VAL A 681 -0.21 -9.85 -6.55
N THR A 682 -0.41 -8.63 -6.11
CA THR A 682 -1.05 -8.38 -4.83
C THR A 682 -2.55 -8.66 -4.95
N VAL A 683 -3.03 -9.59 -4.13
CA VAL A 683 -4.45 -9.83 -3.89
C VAL A 683 -4.79 -9.17 -2.56
N ARG A 684 -5.70 -8.18 -2.60
CA ARG A 684 -6.09 -7.39 -1.45
C ARG A 684 -7.60 -7.23 -1.43
N LEU A 685 -8.25 -7.95 -0.52
CA LEU A 685 -9.71 -8.05 -0.45
C LEU A 685 -10.21 -7.27 0.78
N PRO A 686 -11.15 -6.32 0.60
CA PRO A 686 -11.78 -5.64 1.72
C PRO A 686 -12.54 -6.64 2.61
N LEU A 687 -12.35 -6.57 3.91
CA LEU A 687 -13.03 -7.49 4.85
C LEU A 687 -14.56 -7.27 4.87
N GLU A 688 -15.01 -6.04 4.60
CA GLU A 688 -16.44 -5.74 4.50
C GLU A 688 -17.12 -6.49 3.34
N ASP A 689 -16.43 -6.74 2.24
CA ASP A 689 -16.99 -7.46 1.10
C ASP A 689 -17.36 -8.92 1.44
N PHE A 690 -16.69 -9.52 2.42
CA PHE A 690 -17.07 -10.85 2.92
C PHE A 690 -18.42 -10.84 3.65
N ARG A 691 -18.92 -9.67 4.04
CA ARG A 691 -20.23 -9.49 4.70
C ARG A 691 -21.33 -9.07 3.72
N ALA A 692 -20.99 -8.76 2.48
CA ALA A 692 -21.96 -8.32 1.49
C ALA A 692 -23.06 -9.38 1.23
N GLY A 693 -24.25 -8.93 0.87
CA GLY A 693 -25.40 -9.79 0.62
C GLY A 693 -26.02 -10.39 1.88
N GLY A 694 -25.85 -9.74 3.03
CA GLY A 694 -26.42 -10.15 4.32
C GLY A 694 -25.71 -11.36 4.95
N ARG A 695 -24.47 -11.63 4.56
CA ARG A 695 -23.65 -12.67 5.17
C ARG A 695 -23.28 -12.23 6.59
N GLU A 696 -23.83 -12.88 7.59
CA GLU A 696 -23.59 -12.58 9.00
C GLU A 696 -22.32 -13.26 9.48
N LEU A 697 -21.16 -12.68 9.17
CA LEU A 697 -19.88 -13.11 9.70
C LEU A 697 -19.53 -12.32 10.96
N ASP A 698 -19.04 -13.03 11.97
CA ASP A 698 -18.46 -12.43 13.15
C ASP A 698 -16.96 -12.16 12.91
N LEU A 699 -16.62 -10.93 12.49
CA LEU A 699 -15.23 -10.54 12.27
C LEU A 699 -14.40 -10.50 13.57
N SER A 700 -15.03 -10.53 14.74
CA SER A 700 -14.30 -10.58 16.02
C SER A 700 -13.82 -11.97 16.40
N ASP A 701 -14.28 -13.04 15.71
CA ASP A 701 -13.84 -14.42 15.96
C ASP A 701 -13.69 -15.22 14.64
N ILE A 702 -12.80 -14.80 13.77
CA ILE A 702 -12.44 -15.55 12.56
C ILE A 702 -11.43 -16.64 12.93
N VAL A 703 -11.76 -17.88 12.63
CA VAL A 703 -10.94 -19.04 13.00
C VAL A 703 -10.08 -19.57 11.86
N ALA A 704 -10.43 -19.28 10.59
CA ALA A 704 -9.65 -19.75 9.45
C ALA A 704 -9.81 -18.85 8.22
N ILE A 705 -8.75 -18.85 7.39
CA ILE A 705 -8.72 -18.32 6.02
C ILE A 705 -8.50 -19.49 5.08
N ARG A 706 -9.31 -19.61 4.02
CA ARG A 706 -9.21 -20.71 3.07
C ARG A 706 -9.05 -20.18 1.65
N ILE A 707 -8.09 -20.72 0.92
CA ILE A 707 -7.88 -20.48 -0.50
C ILE A 707 -8.52 -21.64 -1.25
N GLY A 708 -9.53 -21.36 -2.09
CA GLY A 708 -10.27 -22.32 -2.89
C GLY A 708 -9.73 -22.41 -4.30
N LEU A 709 -9.50 -23.62 -4.80
CA LEU A 709 -8.83 -23.93 -6.07
C LEU A 709 -9.72 -24.83 -6.94
N GLY A 710 -9.57 -24.73 -8.26
CA GLY A 710 -10.24 -25.65 -9.20
C GLY A 710 -11.67 -25.24 -9.58
N GLY A 711 -12.16 -24.07 -9.16
CA GLY A 711 -13.43 -23.49 -9.60
C GLY A 711 -13.30 -22.76 -10.95
N GLU A 712 -13.61 -21.48 -10.99
CA GLU A 712 -13.49 -20.61 -12.17
C GLU A 712 -12.07 -20.58 -12.75
N GLY A 713 -11.04 -20.84 -11.92
CA GLY A 713 -9.63 -20.81 -12.28
C GLY A 713 -9.09 -22.02 -13.04
N GLY A 714 -9.96 -22.96 -13.34
CA GLY A 714 -9.59 -24.18 -14.08
C GLY A 714 -9.34 -25.41 -13.20
N PRO A 715 -9.47 -26.61 -13.79
CA PRO A 715 -9.47 -27.87 -13.03
C PRO A 715 -8.10 -28.29 -12.48
N ALA A 716 -7.03 -27.65 -12.90
CA ALA A 716 -5.68 -27.98 -12.46
C ALA A 716 -4.77 -26.77 -12.56
N GLY A 717 -3.75 -26.71 -11.72
CA GLY A 717 -2.77 -25.63 -11.76
C GLY A 717 -1.70 -25.77 -10.70
N ARG A 718 -0.76 -24.83 -10.77
CA ARG A 718 0.26 -24.62 -9.76
C ARG A 718 0.51 -23.13 -9.59
N ILE A 719 0.41 -22.65 -8.37
CA ILE A 719 0.66 -21.25 -8.01
C ILE A 719 1.64 -21.17 -6.86
N ALA A 720 2.32 -20.04 -6.75
CA ALA A 720 3.02 -19.65 -5.55
C ALA A 720 2.13 -18.70 -4.73
N ILE A 721 2.15 -18.84 -3.43
CA ILE A 721 1.46 -17.97 -2.46
C ILE A 721 2.48 -17.53 -1.42
N ASP A 722 2.45 -16.26 -1.09
CA ASP A 722 3.28 -15.70 -0.03
C ASP A 722 2.60 -14.50 0.63
N ASP A 723 3.11 -14.14 1.79
CA ASP A 723 2.75 -12.93 2.55
C ASP A 723 1.25 -12.80 2.80
N LEU A 724 0.59 -13.90 3.24
CA LEU A 724 -0.80 -13.85 3.69
C LEU A 724 -0.89 -13.05 4.99
N ARG A 725 -1.60 -11.92 4.95
CA ARG A 725 -1.63 -10.90 6.00
C ARG A 725 -3.04 -10.36 6.25
N LEU A 726 -3.18 -9.79 7.43
CA LEU A 726 -4.31 -8.95 7.82
C LEU A 726 -3.78 -7.52 7.92
N ASP A 727 -4.20 -6.65 7.04
CA ASP A 727 -3.72 -5.26 6.95
C ASP A 727 -4.76 -4.28 7.51
N PRO A 728 -4.34 -3.19 8.18
CA PRO A 728 -5.24 -2.12 8.59
C PRO A 728 -5.81 -1.38 7.36
N ARG A 729 -6.83 -0.58 7.60
CA ARG A 729 -7.43 0.33 6.61
C ARG A 729 -6.44 1.37 6.07
#